data_41659acc53d47d398819cae9b034832c
#
_entry.id   41659acc53d47d398819cae9b034832c
#
_cell.length_a   1.000
_cell.length_b   1.000
_cell.length_c   1.000
_cell.angle_alpha   90.00
_cell.angle_beta   90.00
_cell.angle_gamma   90.00
#
_symmetry.space_group_name_H-M   'P 1'
#
loop_
_entity.id
_entity.type
_entity.pdbx_description
1 polymer ?
#
loop_
_entity_poly.entity_id
_entity_poly.type
_entity_poly.pdbx_seq_one_letter_code
_entity_poly.pdbx_strand_id
1 'polypeptide(L)'
;MTANNPLLQSHDLPPFSQIRAEHVLPAIEAILADNRKAIARILEEQGAAPTWAGLVLAMDELNDRLGAAWSPVSHLNAVCNSPALREAYEACLPALSAYSTELGQNRALFDAYQALAASPEAASFDVAQKTILEHALRDFRLSGIDLPAAEQQRYAEVQSKLSELGSRFSNQLLDATQAWSKHVTDETTLDGLPDSAKAQMAAAAAAKDLEGWLITLEFPSYYAVMTYASDRALREELYAAYCTRASDQGPNAGQFDNGPVMQQILDLRQELAELLGYKNYAELSLATKMAESSDQVLSFLRDLAKRSKPFAARDLAQLKAYAAEQGCPELASWDAGYFGEKLREQRYSVSQEALRAYFPIDKVLGGLFSIVQRLYGIEINELKQFDAWHPDVRLFEIKENGQHVGRFFFDLYARANKRGGAWMDGARDRRVTAQGTLQSPVANLVCNFTPAAPGKPALLTHDEVTTLFHEFGHGLHHLLTRIDHAGVSGINGVAWDAVELPSQFMENWCWEPEGLALISGHYETGEALPQDLLDKMLAAKNFQSGMMMVRQLEFSLFDFELHASHGDGRTVLQVLEGVRDEVSVMRPPAYNRFPNSFAHIFAGGYAAGYYSYKWAEVLSADAFSRFEEEGVFNAETGRAFREAVLARGGSRAPMVLFVDFRGREPSIDALLRHSGLAEESAA
;
A
#
# COMPACT_ATOMS: atom_id res chain seq x y z
N MET A 1 37.65 4.49 -2.84
CA MET A 1 36.38 4.16 -3.53
C MET A 1 35.16 5.02 -3.08
N THR A 2 35.25 5.79 -1.99
CA THR A 2 34.15 6.62 -1.51
C THR A 2 33.94 7.94 -2.27
N ALA A 3 34.98 8.50 -2.91
CA ALA A 3 34.90 9.85 -3.52
C ALA A 3 33.91 9.98 -4.70
N ASN A 4 33.55 8.89 -5.37
CA ASN A 4 32.64 8.86 -6.53
C ASN A 4 31.34 8.08 -6.29
N ASN A 5 31.01 7.75 -5.04
CA ASN A 5 29.79 7.02 -4.74
C ASN A 5 28.56 7.96 -4.82
N PRO A 6 27.61 7.74 -5.75
CA PRO A 6 26.48 8.62 -5.94
C PRO A 6 25.57 8.72 -4.70
N LEU A 7 25.50 7.68 -3.86
CA LEU A 7 24.71 7.67 -2.62
C LEU A 7 25.29 8.56 -1.51
N LEU A 8 26.56 9.00 -1.62
CA LEU A 8 27.21 9.91 -0.68
C LEU A 8 27.15 11.39 -1.14
N GLN A 9 26.61 11.63 -2.32
CA GLN A 9 26.49 12.97 -2.90
C GLN A 9 25.08 13.52 -2.68
N SER A 10 24.97 14.86 -2.63
CA SER A 10 23.66 15.52 -2.59
C SER A 10 23.10 15.63 -4.00
N HIS A 11 21.86 15.20 -4.20
CA HIS A 11 21.14 15.26 -5.45
C HIS A 11 19.77 15.88 -5.23
N ASP A 12 19.26 16.61 -6.21
CA ASP A 12 17.89 17.12 -6.20
C ASP A 12 16.86 15.98 -6.31
N LEU A 13 17.11 15.04 -7.22
CA LEU A 13 16.41 13.76 -7.35
C LEU A 13 17.41 12.60 -7.28
N PRO A 14 17.01 11.40 -6.82
CA PRO A 14 17.93 10.28 -6.75
C PRO A 14 18.55 9.95 -8.13
N PRO A 15 19.85 9.70 -8.21
CA PRO A 15 20.53 9.37 -9.45
C PRO A 15 20.42 7.88 -9.79
N PHE A 16 19.22 7.41 -10.06
CA PHE A 16 18.88 5.99 -10.16
C PHE A 16 19.77 5.22 -11.15
N SER A 17 20.06 5.79 -12.32
CA SER A 17 20.90 5.13 -13.34
C SER A 17 22.37 4.97 -12.94
N GLN A 18 22.83 5.72 -11.94
CA GLN A 18 24.20 5.69 -11.46
C GLN A 18 24.38 4.75 -10.25
N ILE A 19 23.28 4.35 -9.60
CA ILE A 19 23.32 3.50 -8.41
C ILE A 19 23.60 2.05 -8.83
N ARG A 20 24.65 1.46 -8.25
CA ARG A 20 25.07 0.07 -8.46
C ARG A 20 25.16 -0.66 -7.13
N ALA A 21 25.07 -2.00 -7.16
CA ALA A 21 25.16 -2.84 -5.97
C ALA A 21 26.41 -2.55 -5.11
N GLU A 22 27.56 -2.34 -5.75
CA GLU A 22 28.83 -2.03 -5.06
C GLU A 22 28.86 -0.70 -4.31
N HIS A 23 27.94 0.23 -4.62
CA HIS A 23 27.83 1.52 -3.92
C HIS A 23 27.12 1.41 -2.58
N VAL A 24 26.24 0.42 -2.40
CA VAL A 24 25.22 0.40 -1.36
C VAL A 24 25.83 0.24 0.03
N LEU A 25 26.46 -0.89 0.31
CA LEU A 25 26.99 -1.17 1.65
C LEU A 25 28.05 -0.13 2.09
N PRO A 26 29.04 0.25 1.25
CA PRO A 26 30.02 1.26 1.66
C PRO A 26 29.40 2.63 1.97
N ALA A 27 28.37 3.05 1.24
CA ALA A 27 27.69 4.31 1.51
C ALA A 27 26.94 4.28 2.84
N ILE A 28 26.17 3.24 3.08
CA ILE A 28 25.39 3.10 4.31
C ILE A 28 26.31 3.01 5.53
N GLU A 29 27.36 2.20 5.49
CA GLU A 29 28.34 2.11 6.58
C GLU A 29 29.00 3.45 6.88
N ALA A 30 29.38 4.21 5.84
CA ALA A 30 29.99 5.53 6.02
C ALA A 30 29.00 6.52 6.66
N ILE A 31 27.75 6.57 6.18
CA ILE A 31 26.73 7.46 6.71
C ILE A 31 26.41 7.13 8.17
N LEU A 32 26.25 5.84 8.50
CA LEU A 32 25.97 5.41 9.88
C LEU A 32 27.12 5.77 10.83
N ALA A 33 28.37 5.58 10.40
CA ALA A 33 29.55 5.95 11.18
C ALA A 33 29.62 7.48 11.41
N ASP A 34 29.36 8.29 10.39
CA ASP A 34 29.34 9.74 10.49
C ASP A 34 28.20 10.22 11.38
N ASN A 35 27.01 9.62 11.24
CA ASN A 35 25.84 9.96 12.05
C ASN A 35 26.10 9.69 13.53
N ARG A 36 26.72 8.55 13.90
CA ARG A 36 27.07 8.25 15.29
C ARG A 36 27.99 9.32 15.90
N LYS A 37 28.99 9.77 15.14
CA LYS A 37 29.88 10.87 15.59
C LYS A 37 29.11 12.19 15.72
N ALA A 38 28.22 12.48 14.78
CA ALA A 38 27.43 13.70 14.80
C ALA A 38 26.45 13.71 15.99
N ILE A 39 25.81 12.60 16.29
CA ILE A 39 24.89 12.47 17.45
C ILE A 39 25.64 12.69 18.78
N ALA A 40 26.83 12.09 18.92
CA ALA A 40 27.67 12.30 20.11
C ALA A 40 28.00 13.77 20.29
N ARG A 41 28.36 14.49 19.23
CA ARG A 41 28.64 15.91 19.24
C ARG A 41 27.39 16.75 19.56
N ILE A 42 26.23 16.42 18.95
CA ILE A 42 24.96 17.11 19.26
C ILE A 42 24.64 17.01 20.75
N LEU A 43 24.77 15.80 21.34
CA LEU A 43 24.50 15.59 22.77
C LEU A 43 25.49 16.35 23.66
N GLU A 44 26.78 16.43 23.26
CA GLU A 44 27.78 17.22 23.98
C GLU A 44 27.48 18.72 23.93
N GLU A 45 27.14 19.25 22.74
CA GLU A 45 26.85 20.67 22.51
C GLU A 45 25.54 21.14 23.17
N GLN A 46 24.51 20.31 23.13
CA GLN A 46 23.20 20.65 23.67
C GLN A 46 23.12 20.52 25.21
N GLY A 47 23.87 19.60 25.78
CA GLY A 47 23.98 19.42 27.24
C GLY A 47 22.63 19.31 27.94
N ALA A 48 22.46 20.06 29.07
CA ALA A 48 21.25 20.06 29.86
C ALA A 48 20.17 21.07 29.35
N ALA A 49 20.46 21.86 28.35
CA ALA A 49 19.55 22.90 27.80
C ALA A 49 19.40 22.78 26.26
N PRO A 50 18.86 21.67 25.76
CA PRO A 50 18.68 21.47 24.34
C PRO A 50 17.67 22.46 23.75
N THR A 51 17.90 22.82 22.49
CA THR A 51 16.99 23.67 21.70
C THR A 51 16.39 22.87 20.55
N TRP A 52 15.28 23.35 19.99
CA TRP A 52 14.67 22.74 18.81
C TRP A 52 15.68 22.67 17.65
N ALA A 53 16.34 23.77 17.36
CA ALA A 53 17.31 23.84 16.27
C ALA A 53 18.54 22.95 16.52
N GLY A 54 19.06 22.94 17.72
CA GLY A 54 20.27 22.20 18.06
C GLY A 54 20.06 20.70 18.23
N LEU A 55 18.86 20.26 18.59
CA LEU A 55 18.54 18.86 18.78
C LEU A 55 17.67 18.30 17.61
N VAL A 56 16.45 18.79 17.45
CA VAL A 56 15.48 18.18 16.52
C VAL A 56 15.88 18.41 15.07
N LEU A 57 16.16 19.66 14.68
CA LEU A 57 16.58 19.93 13.29
C LEU A 57 17.92 19.28 12.97
N ALA A 58 18.85 19.24 13.93
CA ALA A 58 20.12 18.56 13.74
C ALA A 58 19.95 17.03 13.52
N MET A 59 19.05 16.39 14.27
CA MET A 59 18.70 14.98 14.05
C MET A 59 18.00 14.77 12.70
N ASP A 60 17.09 15.67 12.31
CA ASP A 60 16.40 15.60 11.01
C ASP A 60 17.38 15.68 9.83
N GLU A 61 18.47 16.47 9.93
CA GLU A 61 19.52 16.48 8.89
C GLU A 61 20.20 15.11 8.74
N LEU A 62 20.47 14.44 9.85
CA LEU A 62 21.08 13.09 9.82
C LEU A 62 20.13 12.05 9.26
N ASN A 63 18.85 12.13 9.63
CA ASN A 63 17.81 11.23 9.13
C ASN A 63 17.56 11.44 7.64
N ASP A 64 17.50 12.69 7.17
CA ASP A 64 17.33 13.01 5.75
C ASP A 64 18.51 12.51 4.90
N ARG A 65 19.74 12.68 5.37
CA ARG A 65 20.94 12.16 4.69
C ARG A 65 20.89 10.64 4.54
N LEU A 66 20.52 9.93 5.59
CA LEU A 66 20.38 8.47 5.55
C LEU A 66 19.22 8.05 4.64
N GLY A 67 18.09 8.72 4.75
CA GLY A 67 16.92 8.50 3.89
C GLY A 67 17.22 8.75 2.41
N ALA A 68 17.94 9.80 2.08
CA ALA A 68 18.33 10.13 0.70
C ALA A 68 19.24 9.07 0.06
N ALA A 69 20.04 8.35 0.87
CA ALA A 69 20.87 7.25 0.41
C ALA A 69 20.12 5.91 0.37
N TRP A 70 19.32 5.62 1.38
CA TRP A 70 18.64 4.32 1.52
C TRP A 70 17.35 4.20 0.73
N SER A 71 16.52 5.24 0.68
CA SER A 71 15.23 5.21 -0.03
C SER A 71 15.37 4.76 -1.51
N PRO A 72 16.30 5.30 -2.33
CA PRO A 72 16.44 4.84 -3.70
C PRO A 72 16.93 3.39 -3.80
N VAL A 73 17.74 2.91 -2.87
CA VAL A 73 18.18 1.51 -2.83
C VAL A 73 17.03 0.58 -2.53
N SER A 74 16.23 0.89 -1.51
CA SER A 74 15.04 0.14 -1.15
C SER A 74 14.02 0.11 -2.29
N HIS A 75 13.80 1.26 -2.92
CA HIS A 75 12.94 1.38 -4.08
C HIS A 75 13.40 0.50 -5.25
N LEU A 76 14.67 0.61 -5.65
CA LEU A 76 15.25 -0.22 -6.72
C LEU A 76 15.17 -1.71 -6.40
N ASN A 77 15.39 -2.11 -5.15
CA ASN A 77 15.24 -3.51 -4.74
C ASN A 77 13.80 -4.02 -4.93
N ALA A 78 12.80 -3.16 -4.78
CA ALA A 78 11.40 -3.50 -5.00
C ALA A 78 10.99 -3.52 -6.48
N VAL A 79 11.52 -2.61 -7.31
CA VAL A 79 11.04 -2.38 -8.68
C VAL A 79 11.98 -2.84 -9.79
N CYS A 80 13.26 -3.07 -9.48
CA CYS A 80 14.32 -3.54 -10.38
C CYS A 80 15.21 -4.57 -9.69
N ASN A 81 14.61 -5.57 -9.05
CA ASN A 81 15.34 -6.57 -8.29
C ASN A 81 16.36 -7.33 -9.15
N SER A 82 17.52 -7.57 -8.59
CA SER A 82 18.56 -8.41 -9.17
C SER A 82 19.32 -9.14 -8.06
N PRO A 83 19.97 -10.27 -8.33
CA PRO A 83 20.73 -10.98 -7.30
C PRO A 83 21.78 -10.09 -6.61
N ALA A 84 22.53 -9.29 -7.38
CA ALA A 84 23.57 -8.41 -6.84
C ALA A 84 22.99 -7.28 -5.97
N LEU A 85 21.89 -6.64 -6.41
CA LEU A 85 21.24 -5.58 -5.64
C LEU A 85 20.59 -6.13 -4.38
N ARG A 86 19.95 -7.28 -4.47
CA ARG A 86 19.34 -7.99 -3.33
C ARG A 86 20.38 -8.30 -2.26
N GLU A 87 21.52 -8.86 -2.65
CA GLU A 87 22.64 -9.16 -1.74
C GLU A 87 23.15 -7.90 -1.04
N ALA A 88 23.36 -6.82 -1.81
CA ALA A 88 23.79 -5.53 -1.26
C ALA A 88 22.74 -4.91 -0.31
N TYR A 89 21.46 -4.98 -0.65
CA TYR A 89 20.37 -4.53 0.19
C TYR A 89 20.31 -5.32 1.51
N GLU A 90 20.33 -6.64 1.44
CA GLU A 90 20.28 -7.51 2.62
C GLU A 90 21.52 -7.35 3.52
N ALA A 91 22.69 -7.09 2.95
CA ALA A 91 23.91 -6.83 3.72
C ALA A 91 23.82 -5.58 4.60
N CYS A 92 22.98 -4.59 4.21
CA CYS A 92 22.76 -3.36 4.99
C CYS A 92 21.75 -3.53 6.14
N LEU A 93 20.85 -4.50 6.08
CA LEU A 93 19.76 -4.62 7.03
C LEU A 93 20.21 -4.77 8.49
N PRO A 94 21.21 -5.60 8.83
CA PRO A 94 21.70 -5.69 10.21
C PRO A 94 22.26 -4.37 10.74
N ALA A 95 23.02 -3.64 9.94
CA ALA A 95 23.61 -2.36 10.35
C ALA A 95 22.53 -1.27 10.54
N LEU A 96 21.54 -1.21 9.66
CA LEU A 96 20.40 -0.28 9.76
C LEU A 96 19.53 -0.60 10.97
N SER A 97 19.24 -1.86 11.22
CA SER A 97 18.47 -2.31 12.40
C SER A 97 19.21 -1.98 13.69
N ALA A 98 20.51 -2.26 13.75
CA ALA A 98 21.35 -1.92 14.91
C ALA A 98 21.37 -0.41 15.18
N TYR A 99 21.55 0.40 14.15
CA TYR A 99 21.54 1.86 14.26
C TYR A 99 20.19 2.39 14.78
N SER A 100 19.08 1.91 14.22
CA SER A 100 17.74 2.31 14.68
C SER A 100 17.51 1.96 16.14
N THR A 101 17.91 0.76 16.57
CA THR A 101 17.78 0.32 17.96
C THR A 101 18.70 1.12 18.89
N GLU A 102 19.94 1.39 18.49
CA GLU A 102 20.86 2.25 19.24
C GLU A 102 20.27 3.63 19.50
N LEU A 103 19.64 4.25 18.50
CA LEU A 103 18.96 5.54 18.67
C LEU A 103 17.78 5.44 19.63
N GLY A 104 16.90 4.48 19.43
CA GLY A 104 15.71 4.28 20.27
C GLY A 104 16.04 3.90 21.72
N GLN A 105 17.23 3.39 21.99
CA GLN A 105 17.71 3.02 23.32
C GLN A 105 18.81 3.96 23.85
N ASN A 106 19.03 5.09 23.20
CA ASN A 106 20.01 6.07 23.63
C ASN A 106 19.42 6.93 24.77
N ARG A 107 19.83 6.65 26.02
CA ARG A 107 19.34 7.34 27.22
C ARG A 107 19.63 8.84 27.17
N ALA A 108 20.82 9.25 26.74
CA ALA A 108 21.18 10.66 26.68
C ALA A 108 20.32 11.42 25.65
N LEU A 109 19.99 10.76 24.52
CA LEU A 109 19.11 11.33 23.50
C LEU A 109 17.67 11.44 24.02
N PHE A 110 17.15 10.42 24.68
CA PHE A 110 15.84 10.45 25.32
C PHE A 110 15.74 11.58 26.36
N ASP A 111 16.73 11.70 27.24
CA ASP A 111 16.79 12.74 28.27
C ASP A 111 16.83 14.14 27.65
N ALA A 112 17.54 14.31 26.53
CA ALA A 112 17.57 15.57 25.79
C ALA A 112 16.19 15.93 25.20
N TYR A 113 15.47 14.97 24.61
CA TYR A 113 14.09 15.19 24.14
C TYR A 113 13.13 15.51 25.27
N GLN A 114 13.25 14.85 26.43
CA GLN A 114 12.46 15.19 27.63
C GLN A 114 12.77 16.60 28.14
N ALA A 115 14.05 16.96 28.21
CA ALA A 115 14.47 18.29 28.64
C ALA A 115 13.95 19.40 27.70
N LEU A 116 13.99 19.15 26.37
CA LEU A 116 13.44 20.09 25.40
C LEU A 116 11.92 20.23 25.56
N ALA A 117 11.19 19.13 25.76
CA ALA A 117 9.74 19.17 25.94
C ALA A 117 9.32 19.91 27.21
N ALA A 118 10.17 19.92 28.27
CA ALA A 118 9.97 20.63 29.50
C ALA A 118 10.59 22.06 29.52
N SER A 119 11.25 22.46 28.45
CA SER A 119 11.98 23.74 28.37
C SER A 119 11.03 24.95 28.23
N PRO A 120 11.50 26.17 28.61
CA PRO A 120 10.75 27.40 28.32
C PRO A 120 10.47 27.60 26.81
N GLU A 121 11.37 27.15 25.93
CA GLU A 121 11.20 27.22 24.47
C GLU A 121 9.95 26.46 24.02
N ALA A 122 9.65 25.32 24.63
CA ALA A 122 8.50 24.47 24.30
C ALA A 122 7.14 25.18 24.47
N ALA A 123 7.06 26.21 25.28
CA ALA A 123 5.85 27.02 25.41
C ALA A 123 5.47 27.75 24.11
N SER A 124 6.46 28.03 23.26
CA SER A 124 6.27 28.68 21.96
C SER A 124 6.08 27.72 20.79
N PHE A 125 6.20 26.40 21.01
CA PHE A 125 6.08 25.39 19.96
C PHE A 125 4.66 25.34 19.41
N ASP A 126 4.58 25.19 18.09
CA ASP A 126 3.33 24.91 17.41
C ASP A 126 2.83 23.47 17.65
N VAL A 127 1.67 23.15 17.12
CA VAL A 127 1.06 21.83 17.29
C VAL A 127 1.94 20.73 16.69
N ALA A 128 2.55 20.96 15.52
CA ALA A 128 3.41 19.97 14.86
C ALA A 128 4.66 19.67 15.70
N GLN A 129 5.31 20.69 16.22
CA GLN A 129 6.50 20.55 17.07
C GLN A 129 6.18 19.78 18.38
N LYS A 130 5.05 20.07 19.01
CA LYS A 130 4.57 19.35 20.20
C LYS A 130 4.29 17.89 19.90
N THR A 131 3.60 17.61 18.79
CA THR A 131 3.30 16.24 18.35
C THR A 131 4.56 15.45 18.05
N ILE A 132 5.58 16.06 17.42
CA ILE A 132 6.88 15.42 17.17
C ILE A 132 7.53 14.99 18.50
N LEU A 133 7.54 15.85 19.52
CA LEU A 133 8.12 15.50 20.82
C LEU A 133 7.33 14.39 21.53
N GLU A 134 6.01 14.43 21.46
CA GLU A 134 5.14 13.36 22.00
C GLU A 134 5.43 12.03 21.31
N HIS A 135 5.48 12.01 19.97
CA HIS A 135 5.80 10.81 19.20
C HIS A 135 7.22 10.32 19.50
N ALA A 136 8.21 11.20 19.56
CA ALA A 136 9.58 10.81 19.86
C ALA A 136 9.68 10.13 21.24
N LEU A 137 9.08 10.71 22.28
CA LEU A 137 9.10 10.14 23.63
C LEU A 137 8.36 8.80 23.72
N ARG A 138 7.22 8.69 23.04
CA ARG A 138 6.51 7.40 22.88
C ARG A 138 7.40 6.36 22.21
N ASP A 139 8.04 6.71 21.10
CA ASP A 139 8.81 5.80 20.27
C ASP A 139 10.11 5.34 20.97
N PHE A 140 10.73 6.17 21.81
CA PHE A 140 11.79 5.73 22.71
C PHE A 140 11.33 4.61 23.66
N ARG A 141 10.13 4.76 24.23
CA ARG A 141 9.56 3.73 25.11
C ARG A 141 9.25 2.45 24.35
N LEU A 142 8.68 2.56 23.15
CA LEU A 142 8.42 1.42 22.25
C LEU A 142 9.71 0.79 21.70
N SER A 143 10.84 1.47 21.80
CA SER A 143 12.17 0.94 21.48
C SER A 143 12.87 0.30 22.67
N GLY A 144 12.21 0.26 23.82
CA GLY A 144 12.74 -0.40 25.02
C GLY A 144 13.70 0.44 25.84
N ILE A 145 13.61 1.79 25.79
CA ILE A 145 14.49 2.69 26.55
C ILE A 145 14.46 2.41 28.06
N ASP A 146 13.33 1.97 28.59
CA ASP A 146 13.13 1.69 30.01
C ASP A 146 13.42 0.24 30.41
N LEU A 147 13.82 -0.62 29.46
CA LEU A 147 14.16 -2.01 29.72
C LEU A 147 15.53 -2.15 30.39
N PRO A 148 15.73 -3.21 31.20
CA PRO A 148 17.06 -3.60 31.66
C PRO A 148 18.00 -3.92 30.50
N ALA A 149 19.31 -3.76 30.65
CA ALA A 149 20.30 -3.90 29.61
C ALA A 149 20.23 -5.24 28.85
N ALA A 150 19.99 -6.36 29.55
CA ALA A 150 19.86 -7.67 28.90
C ALA A 150 18.61 -7.76 28.01
N GLU A 151 17.50 -7.16 28.40
CA GLU A 151 16.26 -7.10 27.61
C GLU A 151 16.38 -6.12 26.46
N GLN A 152 17.11 -5.01 26.62
CA GLN A 152 17.44 -4.10 25.52
C GLN A 152 18.27 -4.79 24.45
N GLN A 153 19.24 -5.60 24.82
CA GLN A 153 20.01 -6.41 23.88
C GLN A 153 19.10 -7.40 23.16
N ARG A 154 18.23 -8.09 23.88
CA ARG A 154 17.28 -9.04 23.29
C ARG A 154 16.32 -8.35 22.32
N TYR A 155 15.82 -7.17 22.67
CA TYR A 155 15.02 -6.34 21.75
C TYR A 155 15.77 -6.06 20.44
N ALA A 156 17.04 -5.67 20.50
CA ALA A 156 17.87 -5.42 19.33
C ALA A 156 18.01 -6.66 18.43
N GLU A 157 18.24 -7.82 19.03
CA GLU A 157 18.35 -9.11 18.31
C GLU A 157 17.03 -9.47 17.63
N VAL A 158 15.90 -9.29 18.32
CA VAL A 158 14.56 -9.54 17.77
C VAL A 158 14.26 -8.61 16.60
N GLN A 159 14.53 -7.33 16.72
CA GLN A 159 14.31 -6.37 15.62
C GLN A 159 15.17 -6.66 14.40
N SER A 160 16.43 -6.99 14.61
CA SER A 160 17.34 -7.38 13.50
C SER A 160 16.83 -8.64 12.79
N LYS A 161 16.38 -9.64 13.57
CA LYS A 161 15.85 -10.88 12.98
C LYS A 161 14.52 -10.67 12.26
N LEU A 162 13.63 -9.84 12.77
CA LEU A 162 12.38 -9.47 12.10
C LEU A 162 12.64 -8.75 10.78
N SER A 163 13.62 -7.86 10.72
CA SER A 163 14.03 -7.19 9.47
C SER A 163 14.54 -8.18 8.42
N GLU A 164 15.42 -9.11 8.83
CA GLU A 164 15.90 -10.19 7.95
C GLU A 164 14.76 -11.07 7.42
N LEU A 165 13.86 -11.50 8.32
CA LEU A 165 12.75 -12.37 7.97
C LEU A 165 11.71 -11.70 7.06
N GLY A 166 11.42 -10.41 7.26
CA GLY A 166 10.54 -9.64 6.39
C GLY A 166 11.08 -9.56 4.96
N SER A 167 12.38 -9.27 4.82
CA SER A 167 13.06 -9.29 3.51
C SER A 167 13.02 -10.68 2.88
N ARG A 168 13.30 -11.71 3.65
CA ARG A 168 13.25 -13.11 3.19
C ARG A 168 11.86 -13.51 2.73
N PHE A 169 10.81 -13.15 3.47
CA PHE A 169 9.43 -13.40 3.06
C PHE A 169 9.12 -12.78 1.70
N SER A 170 9.45 -11.51 1.53
CA SER A 170 9.22 -10.77 0.29
C SER A 170 9.99 -11.37 -0.90
N ASN A 171 11.26 -11.70 -0.71
CA ASN A 171 12.10 -12.30 -1.74
C ASN A 171 11.61 -13.69 -2.15
N GLN A 172 11.25 -14.54 -1.20
CA GLN A 172 10.70 -15.88 -1.49
C GLN A 172 9.39 -15.80 -2.24
N LEU A 173 8.51 -14.83 -1.93
CA LEU A 173 7.28 -14.61 -2.68
C LEU A 173 7.56 -14.15 -4.12
N LEU A 174 8.48 -13.21 -4.31
CA LEU A 174 8.87 -12.76 -5.65
C LEU A 174 9.44 -13.92 -6.47
N ASP A 175 10.36 -14.68 -5.90
CA ASP A 175 11.01 -15.82 -6.56
C ASP A 175 9.98 -16.91 -6.91
N ALA A 176 9.06 -17.23 -5.99
CA ALA A 176 7.99 -18.18 -6.22
C ALA A 176 7.04 -17.72 -7.35
N THR A 177 6.75 -16.42 -7.42
CA THR A 177 5.92 -15.84 -8.48
C THR A 177 6.59 -15.99 -9.85
N GLN A 178 7.90 -15.83 -9.93
CA GLN A 178 8.68 -15.88 -11.18
C GLN A 178 9.11 -17.29 -11.57
N ALA A 179 9.14 -18.23 -10.64
CA ALA A 179 9.58 -19.61 -10.89
C ALA A 179 8.59 -20.44 -11.68
N TRP A 180 7.35 -19.99 -11.84
CA TRP A 180 6.33 -20.71 -12.59
C TRP A 180 5.92 -19.95 -13.85
N SER A 181 5.84 -20.67 -14.95
CA SER A 181 5.22 -20.20 -16.18
C SER A 181 4.70 -21.37 -16.99
N LYS A 182 3.71 -21.13 -17.85
CA LYS A 182 3.17 -22.12 -18.76
C LYS A 182 3.34 -21.61 -20.20
N HIS A 183 4.17 -22.32 -20.97
CA HIS A 183 4.34 -22.08 -22.39
C HIS A 183 3.20 -22.74 -23.17
N VAL A 184 2.51 -21.98 -24.00
CA VAL A 184 1.37 -22.40 -24.82
C VAL A 184 1.71 -22.19 -26.27
N THR A 185 1.53 -23.22 -27.11
CA THR A 185 1.74 -23.16 -28.55
C THR A 185 0.46 -23.41 -29.33
N ASP A 186 -0.59 -23.93 -28.68
CA ASP A 186 -1.91 -24.14 -29.25
C ASP A 186 -2.85 -23.02 -28.79
N GLU A 187 -3.23 -22.14 -29.70
CA GLU A 187 -4.09 -20.99 -29.41
C GLU A 187 -5.46 -21.40 -28.83
N THR A 188 -5.96 -22.59 -29.12
CA THR A 188 -7.25 -23.06 -28.58
C THR A 188 -7.26 -23.18 -27.05
N THR A 189 -6.10 -23.37 -26.42
CA THR A 189 -5.94 -23.32 -24.96
C THR A 189 -6.29 -21.93 -24.39
N LEU A 190 -6.18 -20.87 -25.21
CA LEU A 190 -6.43 -19.49 -24.83
C LEU A 190 -7.84 -19.01 -25.23
N ASP A 191 -8.75 -19.92 -25.58
CA ASP A 191 -10.12 -19.58 -25.93
C ASP A 191 -10.80 -18.78 -24.81
N GLY A 192 -11.48 -17.71 -25.20
CA GLY A 192 -12.15 -16.80 -24.28
C GLY A 192 -11.28 -15.65 -23.78
N LEU A 193 -9.96 -15.73 -23.88
CA LEU A 193 -9.07 -14.63 -23.52
C LEU A 193 -9.21 -13.47 -24.50
N PRO A 194 -9.23 -12.20 -24.01
CA PRO A 194 -9.18 -11.02 -24.86
C PRO A 194 -7.89 -10.97 -25.69
N ASP A 195 -7.97 -10.32 -26.87
CA ASP A 195 -6.80 -10.11 -27.74
C ASP A 195 -5.67 -9.35 -27.02
N SER A 196 -6.04 -8.42 -26.14
CA SER A 196 -5.08 -7.68 -25.32
C SER A 196 -4.25 -8.60 -24.40
N ALA A 197 -4.89 -9.57 -23.76
CA ALA A 197 -4.21 -10.56 -22.92
C ALA A 197 -3.33 -11.50 -23.73
N LYS A 198 -3.84 -12.00 -24.88
CA LYS A 198 -3.06 -12.85 -25.80
C LYS A 198 -1.82 -12.10 -26.32
N ALA A 199 -1.95 -10.83 -26.69
CA ALA A 199 -0.82 -10.02 -27.14
C ALA A 199 0.28 -9.87 -26.06
N GLN A 200 -0.10 -9.70 -24.80
CA GLN A 200 0.85 -9.63 -23.69
C GLN A 200 1.54 -10.95 -23.42
N MET A 201 0.80 -12.05 -23.47
CA MET A 201 1.37 -13.40 -23.31
C MET A 201 2.31 -13.74 -24.46
N ALA A 202 2.02 -13.28 -25.69
CA ALA A 202 2.92 -13.40 -26.83
C ALA A 202 4.19 -12.57 -26.65
N ALA A 203 4.08 -11.34 -26.15
CA ALA A 203 5.23 -10.51 -25.83
C ALA A 203 6.11 -11.12 -24.70
N ALA A 204 5.49 -11.72 -23.69
CA ALA A 204 6.19 -12.43 -22.63
C ALA A 204 6.93 -13.68 -23.15
N ALA A 205 6.37 -14.41 -24.10
CA ALA A 205 7.02 -15.52 -24.77
C ALA A 205 8.23 -15.04 -25.59
N ALA A 206 8.02 -14.01 -26.42
CA ALA A 206 9.05 -13.42 -27.27
C ALA A 206 10.25 -12.91 -26.47
N ALA A 207 10.01 -12.33 -25.28
CA ALA A 207 11.08 -11.87 -24.35
C ALA A 207 11.97 -13.02 -23.83
N LYS A 208 11.53 -14.28 -23.98
CA LYS A 208 12.27 -15.50 -23.64
C LYS A 208 12.65 -16.33 -24.88
N ASP A 209 12.61 -15.73 -26.07
CA ASP A 209 12.91 -16.40 -27.34
C ASP A 209 12.00 -17.64 -27.59
N LEU A 210 10.74 -17.57 -27.13
CA LEU A 210 9.73 -18.62 -27.33
C LEU A 210 8.68 -18.19 -28.36
N GLU A 211 8.25 -19.12 -29.22
CA GLU A 211 7.09 -18.93 -30.08
C GLU A 211 5.80 -19.22 -29.33
N GLY A 212 4.70 -18.57 -29.70
CA GLY A 212 3.40 -18.73 -29.05
C GLY A 212 3.21 -17.78 -27.87
N TRP A 213 2.75 -18.29 -26.74
CA TRP A 213 2.32 -17.51 -25.59
C TRP A 213 2.94 -18.03 -24.29
N LEU A 214 3.22 -17.12 -23.36
CA LEU A 214 3.69 -17.46 -22.03
C LEU A 214 2.74 -16.91 -20.97
N ILE A 215 2.09 -17.81 -20.22
CA ILE A 215 1.27 -17.48 -19.05
C ILE A 215 2.18 -17.44 -17.84
N THR A 216 2.08 -16.38 -17.03
CA THR A 216 2.87 -16.19 -15.80
C THR A 216 1.96 -16.03 -14.58
N LEU A 217 2.56 -16.00 -13.37
CA LEU A 217 1.85 -15.68 -12.13
C LEU A 217 1.86 -14.18 -11.78
N GLU A 218 2.32 -13.32 -12.68
CA GLU A 218 2.10 -11.89 -12.57
C GLU A 218 0.61 -11.59 -12.64
N PHE A 219 0.15 -10.63 -11.85
CA PHE A 219 -1.28 -10.43 -11.65
C PHE A 219 -2.07 -10.22 -12.95
N PRO A 220 -1.62 -9.40 -13.94
CA PRO A 220 -2.38 -9.23 -15.18
C PRO A 220 -2.57 -10.55 -15.96
N SER A 221 -1.55 -11.41 -16.02
CA SER A 221 -1.62 -12.71 -16.67
C SER A 221 -2.56 -13.67 -15.93
N TYR A 222 -2.42 -13.75 -14.61
CA TYR A 222 -3.30 -14.53 -13.74
C TYR A 222 -4.76 -14.07 -13.84
N TYR A 223 -5.01 -12.78 -13.69
CA TYR A 223 -6.35 -12.19 -13.75
C TYR A 223 -7.06 -12.50 -15.07
N ALA A 224 -6.35 -12.32 -16.20
CA ALA A 224 -6.93 -12.57 -17.52
C ALA A 224 -7.40 -14.02 -17.66
N VAL A 225 -6.59 -15.00 -17.26
CA VAL A 225 -6.95 -16.43 -17.33
C VAL A 225 -8.13 -16.73 -16.40
N MET A 226 -8.08 -16.28 -15.15
CA MET A 226 -9.13 -16.58 -14.17
C MET A 226 -10.48 -15.94 -14.53
N THR A 227 -10.46 -14.84 -15.25
CA THR A 227 -11.67 -14.09 -15.61
C THR A 227 -12.26 -14.55 -16.96
N TYR A 228 -11.40 -14.87 -17.94
CA TYR A 228 -11.85 -15.03 -19.33
C TYR A 228 -11.60 -16.40 -19.96
N ALA A 229 -10.62 -17.17 -19.50
CA ALA A 229 -10.28 -18.43 -20.15
C ALA A 229 -11.42 -19.43 -20.05
N SER A 230 -11.87 -19.94 -21.20
CA SER A 230 -12.94 -20.96 -21.28
C SER A 230 -12.47 -22.31 -20.75
N ASP A 231 -11.18 -22.61 -20.89
CA ASP A 231 -10.57 -23.86 -20.40
C ASP A 231 -10.56 -23.91 -18.87
N ARG A 232 -11.46 -24.70 -18.30
CA ARG A 232 -11.57 -24.86 -16.83
C ARG A 232 -10.32 -25.51 -16.23
N ALA A 233 -9.68 -26.44 -16.93
CA ALA A 233 -8.47 -27.10 -16.47
C ALA A 233 -7.30 -26.10 -16.39
N LEU A 234 -7.19 -25.20 -17.34
CA LEU A 234 -6.21 -24.12 -17.29
C LEU A 234 -6.45 -23.20 -16.09
N ARG A 235 -7.71 -22.80 -15.81
CA ARG A 235 -8.02 -22.00 -14.63
C ARG A 235 -7.65 -22.72 -13.33
N GLU A 236 -7.97 -24.02 -13.22
CA GLU A 236 -7.62 -24.83 -12.04
C GLU A 236 -6.11 -24.91 -11.83
N GLU A 237 -5.35 -25.18 -12.89
CA GLU A 237 -3.89 -25.26 -12.87
C GLU A 237 -3.28 -23.92 -12.40
N LEU A 238 -3.73 -22.83 -13.00
CA LEU A 238 -3.20 -21.50 -12.66
C LEU A 238 -3.62 -21.05 -11.25
N TYR A 239 -4.85 -21.35 -10.85
CA TYR A 239 -5.31 -21.09 -9.50
C TYR A 239 -4.44 -21.83 -8.47
N ALA A 240 -4.21 -23.13 -8.68
CA ALA A 240 -3.37 -23.92 -7.80
C ALA A 240 -1.94 -23.38 -7.72
N ALA A 241 -1.34 -23.04 -8.86
CA ALA A 241 0.00 -22.46 -8.90
C ALA A 241 0.08 -21.12 -8.15
N TYR A 242 -0.93 -20.27 -8.31
CA TYR A 242 -0.96 -18.93 -7.70
C TYR A 242 -1.20 -18.96 -6.18
N CYS A 243 -2.22 -19.73 -5.73
CA CYS A 243 -2.60 -19.76 -4.31
C CYS A 243 -1.68 -20.61 -3.43
N THR A 244 -0.71 -21.31 -4.03
CA THR A 244 0.30 -22.12 -3.33
C THR A 244 1.71 -21.52 -3.42
N ARG A 245 1.85 -20.30 -3.95
CA ARG A 245 3.15 -19.62 -4.02
C ARG A 245 3.83 -19.57 -2.65
N ALA A 246 5.12 -19.74 -2.65
CA ALA A 246 5.96 -19.67 -1.45
C ALA A 246 5.48 -20.57 -0.31
N SER A 247 5.09 -21.82 -0.62
CA SER A 247 4.50 -22.74 0.37
C SER A 247 5.00 -24.17 0.23
N ASP A 248 4.46 -25.03 1.09
CA ASP A 248 4.64 -26.47 1.11
C ASP A 248 3.78 -27.22 0.07
N GLN A 249 2.97 -26.49 -0.70
CA GLN A 249 2.01 -27.05 -1.67
C GLN A 249 2.32 -26.57 -3.09
N GLY A 250 1.67 -27.21 -4.07
CA GLY A 250 1.70 -26.78 -5.47
C GLY A 250 2.94 -27.21 -6.25
N PRO A 251 3.13 -26.64 -7.47
CA PRO A 251 4.17 -27.08 -8.40
C PRO A 251 5.60 -26.86 -7.89
N ASN A 252 5.83 -25.84 -7.04
CA ASN A 252 7.13 -25.52 -6.45
C ASN A 252 7.15 -25.76 -4.93
N ALA A 253 6.38 -26.76 -4.46
CA ALA A 253 6.25 -27.08 -3.04
C ALA A 253 7.60 -27.19 -2.32
N GLY A 254 7.76 -26.42 -1.23
CA GLY A 254 8.95 -26.43 -0.38
C GLY A 254 10.17 -25.66 -0.94
N GLN A 255 10.13 -25.20 -2.19
CA GLN A 255 11.27 -24.52 -2.81
C GLN A 255 11.49 -23.11 -2.28
N PHE A 256 10.39 -22.38 -2.00
CA PHE A 256 10.39 -20.98 -1.53
C PHE A 256 9.48 -20.83 -0.30
N ASP A 257 9.44 -21.80 0.58
CA ASP A 257 8.42 -21.92 1.61
C ASP A 257 8.51 -20.84 2.69
N ASN A 258 7.51 -19.97 2.76
CA ASN A 258 7.34 -18.96 3.79
C ASN A 258 6.70 -19.48 5.09
N GLY A 259 6.27 -20.73 5.15
CA GLY A 259 5.68 -21.31 6.36
C GLY A 259 6.57 -21.17 7.59
N PRO A 260 7.83 -21.67 7.56
CA PRO A 260 8.78 -21.50 8.65
C PRO A 260 9.12 -20.02 8.95
N VAL A 261 9.15 -19.16 7.93
CA VAL A 261 9.41 -17.73 8.08
C VAL A 261 8.28 -17.05 8.85
N MET A 262 7.02 -17.34 8.49
CA MET A 262 5.84 -16.82 9.21
C MET A 262 5.87 -17.20 10.68
N GLN A 263 6.16 -18.47 10.99
CA GLN A 263 6.21 -18.95 12.37
C GLN A 263 7.26 -18.19 13.17
N GLN A 264 8.45 -18.02 12.65
CA GLN A 264 9.51 -17.26 13.31
C GLN A 264 9.12 -15.79 13.51
N ILE A 265 8.51 -15.16 12.51
CA ILE A 265 8.03 -13.78 12.62
C ILE A 265 7.00 -13.65 13.75
N LEU A 266 6.03 -14.54 13.83
CA LEU A 266 4.99 -14.50 14.85
C LEU A 266 5.55 -14.73 16.27
N ASP A 267 6.45 -15.70 16.42
CA ASP A 267 7.12 -15.98 17.69
C ASP A 267 7.91 -14.74 18.18
N LEU A 268 8.67 -14.11 17.29
CA LEU A 268 9.44 -12.93 17.62
C LEU A 268 8.58 -11.69 17.90
N ARG A 269 7.46 -11.53 17.19
CA ARG A 269 6.51 -10.45 17.46
C ARG A 269 5.84 -10.60 18.81
N GLN A 270 5.47 -11.82 19.20
CA GLN A 270 4.95 -12.10 20.54
C GLN A 270 5.99 -11.78 21.62
N GLU A 271 7.22 -12.24 21.46
CA GLU A 271 8.32 -11.94 22.36
C GLU A 271 8.57 -10.42 22.48
N LEU A 272 8.56 -9.71 21.34
CA LEU A 272 8.71 -8.25 21.32
C LEU A 272 7.62 -7.55 22.14
N ALA A 273 6.37 -7.96 21.97
CA ALA A 273 5.25 -7.40 22.71
C ALA A 273 5.41 -7.64 24.23
N GLU A 274 5.77 -8.86 24.62
CA GLU A 274 5.98 -9.23 26.03
C GLU A 274 7.16 -8.46 26.65
N LEU A 275 8.28 -8.29 25.94
CA LEU A 275 9.41 -7.47 26.37
C LEU A 275 8.97 -6.03 26.70
N LEU A 276 8.07 -5.47 25.90
CA LEU A 276 7.56 -4.09 26.08
C LEU A 276 6.36 -4.00 27.04
N GLY A 277 5.96 -5.12 27.68
CA GLY A 277 4.89 -5.15 28.66
C GLY A 277 3.47 -5.24 28.07
N TYR A 278 3.33 -5.58 26.79
CA TYR A 278 2.04 -5.83 26.13
C TYR A 278 1.70 -7.33 26.19
N LYS A 279 0.42 -7.63 26.26
CA LYS A 279 -0.08 -9.01 26.31
C LYS A 279 0.23 -9.78 25.01
N ASN A 280 0.12 -9.11 23.88
CA ASN A 280 0.35 -9.66 22.54
C ASN A 280 0.73 -8.56 21.56
N TYR A 281 1.12 -8.97 20.35
CA TYR A 281 1.53 -8.03 19.31
C TYR A 281 0.38 -7.14 18.79
N ALA A 282 -0.87 -7.61 18.83
CA ALA A 282 -2.01 -6.78 18.42
C ALA A 282 -2.15 -5.55 19.32
N GLU A 283 -1.98 -5.71 20.65
CA GLU A 283 -1.99 -4.58 21.60
C GLU A 283 -0.80 -3.64 21.37
N LEU A 284 0.40 -4.19 21.13
CA LEU A 284 1.58 -3.39 20.80
C LEU A 284 1.33 -2.57 19.50
N SER A 285 0.77 -3.19 18.48
CA SER A 285 0.44 -2.56 17.21
C SER A 285 -0.52 -1.36 17.38
N LEU A 286 -1.45 -1.43 18.31
CA LEU A 286 -2.41 -0.35 18.59
C LEU A 286 -1.78 0.87 19.28
N ALA A 287 -0.60 0.75 19.89
CA ALA A 287 0.05 1.85 20.59
C ALA A 287 0.29 3.11 19.74
N THR A 288 0.31 2.97 18.43
CA THR A 288 0.51 4.06 17.45
C THR A 288 -0.69 4.30 16.54
N LYS A 289 -1.87 3.75 16.88
CA LYS A 289 -3.08 3.79 16.04
C LYS A 289 -4.22 4.55 16.72
N MET A 290 -5.29 4.81 15.95
CA MET A 290 -6.51 5.44 16.43
C MET A 290 -7.34 4.50 17.30
N ALA A 291 -7.42 3.22 16.94
CA ALA A 291 -8.19 2.23 17.68
C ALA A 291 -7.59 2.05 19.08
N GLU A 292 -8.45 2.07 20.10
CA GLU A 292 -8.05 2.14 21.51
C GLU A 292 -7.82 0.76 22.15
N SER A 293 -8.43 -0.29 21.57
CA SER A 293 -8.34 -1.65 22.12
C SER A 293 -8.57 -2.74 21.07
N SER A 294 -8.08 -3.94 21.36
CA SER A 294 -8.33 -5.13 20.56
C SER A 294 -9.83 -5.45 20.46
N ASP A 295 -10.58 -5.25 21.54
CA ASP A 295 -12.04 -5.48 21.57
C ASP A 295 -12.78 -4.52 20.62
N GLN A 296 -12.34 -3.26 20.55
CA GLN A 296 -12.91 -2.29 19.62
C GLN A 296 -12.71 -2.72 18.16
N VAL A 297 -11.52 -3.15 17.80
CA VAL A 297 -11.20 -3.61 16.43
C VAL A 297 -12.00 -4.86 16.08
N LEU A 298 -11.98 -5.88 16.94
CA LEU A 298 -12.68 -7.15 16.71
C LEU A 298 -14.20 -6.95 16.66
N SER A 299 -14.76 -6.12 17.54
CA SER A 299 -16.19 -5.81 17.54
C SER A 299 -16.62 -5.08 16.26
N PHE A 300 -15.82 -4.11 15.81
CA PHE A 300 -16.04 -3.40 14.54
C PHE A 300 -16.05 -4.37 13.34
N LEU A 301 -15.03 -5.22 13.22
CA LEU A 301 -14.91 -6.16 12.13
C LEU A 301 -16.05 -7.20 12.13
N ARG A 302 -16.41 -7.71 13.31
CA ARG A 302 -17.49 -8.70 13.45
C ARG A 302 -18.86 -8.12 13.21
N ASP A 303 -19.13 -6.87 13.65
CA ASP A 303 -20.39 -6.19 13.32
C ASP A 303 -20.53 -6.01 11.82
N LEU A 304 -19.47 -5.54 11.16
CA LEU A 304 -19.46 -5.37 9.71
C LEU A 304 -19.64 -6.72 8.98
N ALA A 305 -18.98 -7.79 9.46
CA ALA A 305 -19.14 -9.14 8.92
C ALA A 305 -20.56 -9.67 9.07
N LYS A 306 -21.17 -9.47 10.24
CA LYS A 306 -22.57 -9.87 10.51
C LYS A 306 -23.55 -9.19 9.57
N ARG A 307 -23.36 -7.90 9.28
CA ARG A 307 -24.17 -7.12 8.35
C ARG A 307 -23.98 -7.58 6.89
N SER A 308 -22.74 -7.90 6.52
CA SER A 308 -22.36 -8.17 5.12
C SER A 308 -22.60 -9.63 4.70
N LYS A 309 -22.50 -10.60 5.62
CA LYS A 309 -22.60 -12.04 5.32
C LYS A 309 -23.90 -12.47 4.63
N PRO A 310 -25.10 -11.93 4.99
CA PRO A 310 -26.33 -12.25 4.25
C PRO A 310 -26.27 -11.82 2.79
N PHE A 311 -25.68 -10.67 2.48
CA PHE A 311 -25.49 -10.18 1.11
C PHE A 311 -24.52 -11.06 0.34
N ALA A 312 -23.39 -11.42 0.97
CA ALA A 312 -22.42 -12.35 0.39
C ALA A 312 -23.02 -13.72 0.09
N ALA A 313 -23.86 -14.25 0.97
CA ALA A 313 -24.55 -15.51 0.76
C ALA A 313 -25.54 -15.44 -0.44
N ARG A 314 -26.26 -14.32 -0.61
CA ARG A 314 -27.08 -14.07 -1.79
C ARG A 314 -26.27 -14.01 -3.07
N ASP A 315 -25.17 -13.27 -3.04
CA ASP A 315 -24.25 -13.15 -4.19
C ASP A 315 -23.77 -14.52 -4.64
N LEU A 316 -23.30 -15.35 -3.69
CA LEU A 316 -22.83 -16.69 -3.97
C LEU A 316 -23.94 -17.61 -4.49
N ALA A 317 -25.13 -17.54 -3.92
CA ALA A 317 -26.28 -18.34 -4.37
C ALA A 317 -26.64 -18.03 -5.83
N GLN A 318 -26.64 -16.74 -6.19
CA GLN A 318 -26.89 -16.28 -7.56
C GLN A 318 -25.79 -16.75 -8.52
N LEU A 319 -24.52 -16.66 -8.09
CA LEU A 319 -23.38 -17.13 -8.89
C LEU A 319 -23.46 -18.63 -9.14
N LYS A 320 -23.75 -19.44 -8.10
CA LYS A 320 -23.90 -20.88 -8.22
C LYS A 320 -25.06 -21.27 -9.15
N ALA A 321 -26.21 -20.61 -9.04
CA ALA A 321 -27.35 -20.85 -9.91
C ALA A 321 -26.98 -20.58 -11.38
N TYR A 322 -26.36 -19.45 -11.66
CA TYR A 322 -25.90 -19.11 -12.99
C TYR A 322 -24.88 -20.12 -13.54
N ALA A 323 -23.87 -20.48 -12.74
CA ALA A 323 -22.86 -21.46 -13.15
C ALA A 323 -23.48 -22.83 -13.49
N ALA A 324 -24.47 -23.27 -12.70
CA ALA A 324 -25.20 -24.52 -12.95
C ALA A 324 -25.99 -24.46 -14.28
N GLU A 325 -26.64 -23.35 -14.60
CA GLU A 325 -27.31 -23.13 -15.90
C GLU A 325 -26.33 -23.17 -17.07
N GLN A 326 -25.07 -22.78 -16.84
CA GLN A 326 -23.99 -22.81 -17.83
C GLN A 326 -23.24 -24.18 -17.86
N GLY A 327 -23.74 -25.20 -17.18
CA GLY A 327 -23.17 -26.55 -17.17
C GLY A 327 -22.09 -26.79 -16.11
N CYS A 328 -21.94 -25.91 -15.14
CA CYS A 328 -21.04 -26.06 -13.98
C CYS A 328 -21.82 -26.14 -12.66
N PRO A 329 -22.44 -27.29 -12.35
CA PRO A 329 -23.27 -27.44 -11.13
C PRO A 329 -22.44 -27.38 -9.83
N GLU A 330 -21.15 -27.70 -9.90
CA GLU A 330 -20.21 -27.64 -8.77
C GLU A 330 -19.20 -26.53 -9.01
N LEU A 331 -19.54 -25.33 -8.48
CA LEU A 331 -18.69 -24.15 -8.57
C LEU A 331 -17.48 -24.31 -7.66
N ALA A 332 -16.28 -24.28 -8.25
CA ALA A 332 -15.02 -24.24 -7.52
C ALA A 332 -14.45 -22.82 -7.42
N SER A 333 -13.41 -22.63 -6.60
CA SER A 333 -12.76 -21.32 -6.42
C SER A 333 -12.22 -20.74 -7.74
N TRP A 334 -11.70 -21.58 -8.63
CA TRP A 334 -11.19 -21.16 -9.96
C TRP A 334 -12.28 -20.84 -10.99
N ASP A 335 -13.54 -21.08 -10.64
CA ASP A 335 -14.69 -20.78 -11.50
C ASP A 335 -15.34 -19.44 -11.14
N ALA A 336 -15.14 -18.94 -9.92
CA ALA A 336 -15.86 -17.80 -9.39
C ALA A 336 -15.63 -16.51 -10.20
N GLY A 337 -14.39 -16.21 -10.59
CA GLY A 337 -14.08 -15.06 -11.43
C GLY A 337 -14.66 -15.16 -12.82
N TYR A 338 -14.55 -16.32 -13.43
CA TYR A 338 -15.05 -16.60 -14.80
C TYR A 338 -16.58 -16.45 -14.89
N PHE A 339 -17.31 -17.16 -14.03
CA PHE A 339 -18.77 -17.05 -14.02
C PHE A 339 -19.26 -15.72 -13.46
N GLY A 340 -18.50 -15.10 -12.56
CA GLY A 340 -18.81 -13.75 -12.06
C GLY A 340 -18.84 -12.72 -13.19
N GLU A 341 -17.83 -12.73 -14.05
CA GLU A 341 -17.76 -11.81 -15.19
C GLU A 341 -18.90 -12.08 -16.18
N LYS A 342 -19.15 -13.34 -16.53
CA LYS A 342 -20.26 -13.71 -17.41
C LYS A 342 -21.64 -13.34 -16.85
N LEU A 343 -21.85 -13.51 -15.56
CA LEU A 343 -23.08 -13.11 -14.88
C LEU A 343 -23.25 -11.59 -14.91
N ARG A 344 -22.17 -10.84 -14.70
CA ARG A 344 -22.17 -9.37 -14.81
C ARG A 344 -22.50 -8.91 -16.22
N GLU A 345 -21.88 -9.50 -17.23
CA GLU A 345 -22.20 -9.24 -18.64
C GLU A 345 -23.66 -9.54 -18.96
N GLN A 346 -24.19 -10.67 -18.49
CA GLN A 346 -25.59 -11.03 -18.70
C GLN A 346 -26.56 -10.04 -18.06
N ARG A 347 -26.28 -9.60 -16.84
CA ARG A 347 -27.21 -8.72 -16.07
C ARG A 347 -27.16 -7.27 -16.50
N TYR A 348 -25.96 -6.77 -16.73
CA TYR A 348 -25.73 -5.34 -16.93
C TYR A 348 -25.35 -5.01 -18.36
N SER A 349 -25.11 -6.00 -19.22
CA SER A 349 -24.63 -5.82 -20.60
C SER A 349 -23.34 -4.97 -20.66
N VAL A 350 -22.44 -5.18 -19.70
CA VAL A 350 -21.14 -4.50 -19.61
C VAL A 350 -20.06 -5.50 -19.24
N SER A 351 -18.92 -5.43 -19.94
CA SER A 351 -17.72 -6.19 -19.61
C SER A 351 -16.58 -5.26 -19.23
N GLN A 352 -15.66 -5.73 -18.38
CA GLN A 352 -14.44 -5.00 -18.04
C GLN A 352 -13.59 -4.73 -19.28
N GLU A 353 -13.51 -5.70 -20.18
CA GLU A 353 -12.71 -5.55 -21.41
C GLU A 353 -13.31 -4.50 -22.38
N ALA A 354 -14.65 -4.43 -22.49
CA ALA A 354 -15.30 -3.40 -23.30
C ALA A 354 -15.08 -1.99 -22.72
N LEU A 355 -15.08 -1.86 -21.40
CA LEU A 355 -14.79 -0.60 -20.71
C LEU A 355 -13.34 -0.14 -20.91
N ARG A 356 -12.40 -1.08 -20.96
CA ARG A 356 -10.96 -0.80 -21.09
C ARG A 356 -10.64 0.14 -22.28
N ALA A 357 -11.34 0.01 -23.41
CA ALA A 357 -11.15 0.87 -24.57
C ALA A 357 -11.38 2.37 -24.29
N TYR A 358 -12.11 2.68 -23.22
CA TYR A 358 -12.42 4.05 -22.80
C TYR A 358 -11.48 4.58 -21.73
N PHE A 359 -10.53 3.78 -21.24
CA PHE A 359 -9.57 4.19 -20.20
C PHE A 359 -8.12 4.09 -20.68
N PRO A 360 -7.74 4.78 -21.78
CA PRO A 360 -6.34 4.87 -22.15
C PRO A 360 -5.60 5.72 -21.11
N ILE A 361 -4.38 5.30 -20.74
CA ILE A 361 -3.63 5.85 -19.61
C ILE A 361 -3.50 7.38 -19.65
N ASP A 362 -3.18 7.96 -20.81
CA ASP A 362 -3.00 9.43 -20.88
C ASP A 362 -4.31 10.20 -20.68
N LYS A 363 -5.44 9.63 -21.10
CA LYS A 363 -6.75 10.21 -20.84
C LYS A 363 -7.11 10.12 -19.35
N VAL A 364 -6.83 8.97 -18.72
CA VAL A 364 -7.06 8.77 -17.29
C VAL A 364 -6.22 9.74 -16.47
N LEU A 365 -4.93 9.87 -16.77
CA LEU A 365 -4.03 10.81 -16.09
C LEU A 365 -4.48 12.26 -16.26
N GLY A 366 -4.81 12.67 -17.49
CA GLY A 366 -5.30 14.02 -17.77
C GLY A 366 -6.58 14.34 -17.00
N GLY A 367 -7.50 13.37 -16.91
CA GLY A 367 -8.74 13.48 -16.14
C GLY A 367 -8.48 13.54 -14.63
N LEU A 368 -7.62 12.68 -14.10
CA LEU A 368 -7.19 12.70 -12.70
C LEU A 368 -6.61 14.07 -12.33
N PHE A 369 -5.71 14.61 -13.14
CA PHE A 369 -5.10 15.91 -12.89
C PHE A 369 -6.12 17.05 -12.96
N SER A 370 -7.09 16.96 -13.87
CA SER A 370 -8.21 17.91 -13.94
C SER A 370 -9.11 17.86 -12.70
N ILE A 371 -9.38 16.66 -12.16
CA ILE A 371 -10.15 16.48 -10.93
C ILE A 371 -9.46 17.17 -9.76
N VAL A 372 -8.19 16.89 -9.53
CA VAL A 372 -7.46 17.47 -8.39
C VAL A 372 -7.20 18.96 -8.56
N GLN A 373 -7.08 19.46 -9.80
CA GLN A 373 -7.03 20.89 -10.07
C GLN A 373 -8.33 21.58 -9.62
N ARG A 374 -9.48 21.00 -9.94
CA ARG A 374 -10.78 21.57 -9.54
C ARG A 374 -10.97 21.52 -8.03
N LEU A 375 -10.58 20.40 -7.39
CA LEU A 375 -10.76 20.23 -5.94
C LEU A 375 -9.76 21.05 -5.11
N TYR A 376 -8.50 21.10 -5.53
CA TYR A 376 -7.40 21.56 -4.69
C TYR A 376 -6.65 22.76 -5.24
N GLY A 377 -6.96 23.21 -6.45
CA GLY A 377 -6.32 24.38 -7.07
C GLY A 377 -4.85 24.16 -7.43
N ILE A 378 -4.45 22.93 -7.71
CA ILE A 378 -3.08 22.55 -8.11
C ILE A 378 -2.99 22.29 -9.61
N GLU A 379 -1.81 22.53 -10.18
CA GLU A 379 -1.47 22.20 -11.56
C GLU A 379 -0.42 21.10 -11.57
N ILE A 380 -0.56 20.13 -12.48
CA ILE A 380 0.36 18.99 -12.63
C ILE A 380 0.91 18.99 -14.05
N ASN A 381 2.24 19.03 -14.16
CA ASN A 381 2.95 19.06 -15.43
C ASN A 381 3.96 17.92 -15.53
N GLU A 382 4.00 17.25 -16.67
CA GLU A 382 4.97 16.21 -16.93
C GLU A 382 6.35 16.79 -17.26
N LEU A 383 7.38 16.28 -16.60
CA LEU A 383 8.78 16.59 -16.86
C LEU A 383 9.37 15.53 -17.79
N LYS A 384 10.08 15.97 -18.84
CA LYS A 384 10.60 15.06 -19.88
C LYS A 384 12.07 14.71 -19.72
N GLN A 385 12.83 15.48 -18.96
CA GLN A 385 14.26 15.26 -18.73
C GLN A 385 14.50 14.94 -17.27
N PHE A 386 14.72 13.67 -16.98
CA PHE A 386 15.00 13.17 -15.63
C PHE A 386 15.71 11.82 -15.71
N ASP A 387 16.33 11.43 -14.63
CA ASP A 387 16.90 10.10 -14.45
C ASP A 387 15.86 9.15 -13.84
N ALA A 388 15.78 7.92 -14.36
CA ALA A 388 14.84 6.92 -13.91
C ALA A 388 15.46 5.51 -13.93
N TRP A 389 14.78 4.58 -13.26
CA TRP A 389 15.17 3.16 -13.19
C TRP A 389 14.60 2.31 -14.31
N HIS A 390 13.61 2.80 -15.05
CA HIS A 390 12.98 2.09 -16.17
C HIS A 390 12.43 3.08 -17.21
N PRO A 391 12.42 2.73 -18.52
CA PRO A 391 11.95 3.62 -19.58
C PRO A 391 10.47 4.04 -19.46
N ASP A 392 9.62 3.20 -18.86
CA ASP A 392 8.19 3.47 -18.71
C ASP A 392 7.86 4.40 -17.53
N VAL A 393 8.86 4.75 -16.72
CA VAL A 393 8.67 5.67 -15.59
C VAL A 393 8.43 7.08 -16.08
N ARG A 394 7.48 7.76 -15.47
CA ARG A 394 7.14 9.16 -15.78
C ARG A 394 7.32 10.02 -14.54
N LEU A 395 7.77 11.25 -14.71
CA LEU A 395 7.95 12.23 -13.64
C LEU A 395 7.03 13.43 -13.85
N PHE A 396 6.41 13.86 -12.76
CA PHE A 396 5.49 14.99 -12.75
C PHE A 396 5.86 15.99 -11.66
N GLU A 397 5.58 17.27 -11.93
CA GLU A 397 5.71 18.38 -11.00
C GLU A 397 4.33 18.93 -10.65
N ILE A 398 4.12 19.16 -9.35
CA ILE A 398 2.95 19.86 -8.85
C ILE A 398 3.31 21.33 -8.62
N LYS A 399 2.45 22.23 -9.11
CA LYS A 399 2.51 23.68 -8.85
C LYS A 399 1.20 24.17 -8.23
N GLU A 400 1.33 25.19 -7.41
CA GLU A 400 0.21 25.97 -6.89
C GLU A 400 0.50 27.46 -7.12
N ASN A 401 -0.40 28.16 -7.82
CA ASN A 401 -0.18 29.55 -8.21
C ASN A 401 1.18 29.81 -8.90
N GLY A 402 1.61 28.88 -9.75
CA GLY A 402 2.89 28.92 -10.44
C GLY A 402 4.12 28.56 -9.58
N GLN A 403 3.95 28.32 -8.28
CA GLN A 403 5.02 27.94 -7.37
C GLN A 403 5.16 26.41 -7.30
N HIS A 404 6.40 25.94 -7.27
CA HIS A 404 6.71 24.52 -7.09
C HIS A 404 6.24 24.03 -5.72
N VAL A 405 5.53 22.88 -5.68
CA VAL A 405 5.04 22.23 -4.45
C VAL A 405 5.78 20.92 -4.20
N GLY A 406 5.90 20.06 -5.21
CA GLY A 406 6.54 18.77 -5.10
C GLY A 406 6.59 18.03 -6.44
N ARG A 407 7.19 16.84 -6.42
CA ARG A 407 7.31 15.98 -7.60
C ARG A 407 6.96 14.55 -7.26
N PHE A 408 6.52 13.79 -8.28
CA PHE A 408 6.28 12.37 -8.10
C PHE A 408 6.59 11.58 -9.36
N PHE A 409 7.08 10.36 -9.16
CA PHE A 409 7.29 9.38 -10.19
C PHE A 409 6.08 8.46 -10.28
N PHE A 410 5.67 8.11 -11.50
CA PHE A 410 4.78 6.99 -11.78
C PHE A 410 5.56 5.82 -12.39
N ASP A 411 5.49 4.67 -11.74
CA ASP A 411 5.93 3.37 -12.25
C ASP A 411 4.71 2.44 -12.28
N LEU A 412 3.98 2.43 -13.38
CA LEU A 412 2.60 1.95 -13.42
C LEU A 412 2.45 0.49 -13.84
N TYR A 413 3.42 -0.09 -14.57
CA TYR A 413 3.21 -1.37 -15.25
C TYR A 413 3.90 -2.54 -14.57
N ALA A 414 3.24 -3.71 -14.63
CA ALA A 414 3.82 -4.97 -14.22
C ALA A 414 5.00 -5.35 -15.15
N ARG A 415 6.03 -5.93 -14.57
CA ARG A 415 7.18 -6.50 -15.27
C ARG A 415 7.93 -7.50 -14.40
N ALA A 416 8.80 -8.30 -15.01
CA ALA A 416 9.69 -9.19 -14.29
C ALA A 416 10.58 -8.42 -13.30
N ASN A 417 10.92 -9.05 -12.19
CA ASN A 417 11.76 -8.49 -11.12
C ASN A 417 11.19 -7.25 -10.41
N LYS A 418 9.91 -7.00 -10.54
CA LYS A 418 9.16 -5.97 -9.82
C LYS A 418 8.20 -6.63 -8.83
N ARG A 419 8.22 -6.16 -7.58
CA ARG A 419 7.27 -6.61 -6.55
C ARG A 419 5.82 -6.33 -7.00
N GLY A 420 4.94 -7.30 -6.78
CA GLY A 420 3.51 -7.16 -7.07
C GLY A 420 2.79 -6.24 -6.07
N GLY A 421 1.57 -5.86 -6.43
CA GLY A 421 0.75 -4.91 -5.67
C GLY A 421 0.92 -3.47 -6.14
N ALA A 422 0.34 -2.55 -5.38
CA ALA A 422 0.50 -1.11 -5.58
C ALA A 422 0.88 -0.46 -4.24
N TRP A 423 1.65 0.63 -4.29
CA TRP A 423 2.07 1.37 -3.09
C TRP A 423 2.62 2.75 -3.44
N MET A 424 2.65 3.61 -2.43
CA MET A 424 3.37 4.87 -2.46
C MET A 424 4.56 4.82 -1.50
N ASP A 425 5.73 5.29 -1.95
CA ASP A 425 6.91 5.52 -1.12
C ASP A 425 7.25 7.01 -1.11
N GLY A 426 7.53 7.57 0.07
CA GLY A 426 8.12 8.90 0.20
C GLY A 426 9.60 8.87 -0.14
N ALA A 427 10.02 9.54 -1.22
CA ALA A 427 11.42 9.65 -1.58
C ALA A 427 12.12 10.82 -0.88
N ARG A 428 11.38 11.91 -0.62
CA ARG A 428 11.81 13.05 0.19
C ARG A 428 10.61 13.63 0.94
N ASP A 429 10.86 14.10 2.15
CA ASP A 429 9.86 14.78 2.97
C ASP A 429 9.90 16.30 2.75
N ARG A 430 8.74 16.94 2.90
CA ARG A 430 8.73 18.40 3.06
C ARG A 430 9.27 18.75 4.44
N ARG A 431 10.25 19.63 4.48
CA ARG A 431 10.83 20.15 5.73
C ARG A 431 11.57 21.47 5.50
N VAL A 432 11.73 22.24 6.54
CA VAL A 432 12.70 23.33 6.56
C VAL A 432 14.01 22.80 7.11
N THR A 433 15.08 22.97 6.33
CA THR A 433 16.42 22.53 6.73
C THR A 433 17.00 23.40 7.85
N ALA A 434 18.06 22.95 8.49
CA ALA A 434 18.78 23.73 9.51
C ALA A 434 19.32 25.09 8.97
N GLN A 435 19.47 25.22 7.64
CA GLN A 435 19.87 26.46 6.96
C GLN A 435 18.67 27.38 6.62
N GLY A 436 17.45 26.97 7.00
CA GLY A 436 16.22 27.72 6.71
C GLY A 436 15.70 27.58 5.27
N THR A 437 16.21 26.59 4.52
CA THR A 437 15.75 26.32 3.15
C THR A 437 14.61 25.29 3.16
N LEU A 438 13.56 25.55 2.38
CA LEU A 438 12.47 24.59 2.22
C LEU A 438 12.87 23.46 1.26
N GLN A 439 12.84 22.23 1.74
CA GLN A 439 12.92 21.01 0.93
C GLN A 439 11.52 20.60 0.49
N SER A 440 11.32 20.43 -0.81
CA SER A 440 10.05 19.97 -1.37
C SER A 440 9.90 18.46 -1.32
N PRO A 441 8.68 17.93 -1.11
CA PRO A 441 8.44 16.50 -1.07
C PRO A 441 8.55 15.85 -2.45
N VAL A 442 8.98 14.59 -2.46
CA VAL A 442 9.01 13.73 -3.64
C VAL A 442 8.42 12.37 -3.28
N ALA A 443 7.56 11.83 -4.14
CA ALA A 443 6.93 10.53 -3.96
C ALA A 443 7.20 9.60 -5.16
N ASN A 444 7.28 8.28 -4.87
CA ASN A 444 7.22 7.22 -5.87
C ASN A 444 5.85 6.55 -5.78
N LEU A 445 5.11 6.53 -6.88
CA LEU A 445 3.81 5.88 -7.00
C LEU A 445 3.96 4.67 -7.90
N VAL A 446 3.79 3.49 -7.34
CA VAL A 446 4.06 2.21 -8.01
C VAL A 446 2.78 1.40 -8.14
N CYS A 447 2.51 0.93 -9.35
CA CYS A 447 1.42 0.01 -9.66
C CYS A 447 1.94 -1.19 -10.46
N ASN A 448 1.06 -2.15 -10.72
CA ASN A 448 1.35 -3.33 -11.55
C ASN A 448 0.22 -3.54 -12.57
N PHE A 449 -0.07 -2.48 -13.33
CA PHE A 449 -1.10 -2.51 -14.37
C PHE A 449 -0.64 -3.31 -15.58
N THR A 450 -1.63 -3.65 -16.39
CA THR A 450 -1.43 -4.29 -17.68
C THR A 450 -0.60 -3.39 -18.60
N PRO A 451 0.57 -3.83 -19.08
CA PRO A 451 1.38 -3.05 -20.00
C PRO A 451 0.66 -2.80 -21.34
N ALA A 452 1.15 -1.81 -22.10
CA ALA A 452 0.65 -1.54 -23.45
C ALA A 452 0.91 -2.74 -24.38
N ALA A 453 -0.09 -3.09 -25.19
CA ALA A 453 0.11 -4.01 -26.32
C ALA A 453 0.88 -3.30 -27.46
N PRO A 454 1.62 -4.05 -28.31
CA PRO A 454 2.33 -3.44 -29.44
C PRO A 454 1.40 -2.59 -30.33
N GLY A 455 1.77 -1.33 -30.56
CA GLY A 455 1.03 -0.40 -31.40
C GLY A 455 -0.24 0.19 -30.78
N LYS A 456 -0.51 -0.08 -29.51
CA LYS A 456 -1.64 0.49 -28.77
C LYS A 456 -1.17 1.20 -27.49
N PRO A 457 -1.90 2.22 -27.00
CA PRO A 457 -1.63 2.76 -25.68
C PRO A 457 -1.96 1.71 -24.59
N ALA A 458 -1.46 1.91 -23.38
CA ALA A 458 -1.92 1.13 -22.24
C ALA A 458 -3.40 1.46 -21.95
N LEU A 459 -4.23 0.43 -21.94
CA LEU A 459 -5.66 0.51 -21.67
C LEU A 459 -5.94 -0.11 -20.32
N LEU A 460 -6.48 0.68 -19.40
CA LEU A 460 -6.72 0.24 -18.03
C LEU A 460 -8.12 -0.39 -17.87
N THR A 461 -8.23 -1.39 -17.01
CA THR A 461 -9.53 -1.76 -16.46
C THR A 461 -10.02 -0.67 -15.52
N HIS A 462 -11.31 -0.64 -15.22
CA HIS A 462 -11.83 0.31 -14.23
C HIS A 462 -11.24 0.07 -12.82
N ASP A 463 -10.95 -1.18 -12.47
CA ASP A 463 -10.28 -1.52 -11.22
C ASP A 463 -8.84 -0.97 -11.17
N GLU A 464 -8.11 -1.03 -12.29
CA GLU A 464 -6.78 -0.41 -12.41
C GLU A 464 -6.86 1.13 -12.31
N VAL A 465 -7.90 1.75 -12.89
CA VAL A 465 -8.17 3.19 -12.72
C VAL A 465 -8.41 3.53 -11.25
N THR A 466 -9.23 2.76 -10.56
CA THR A 466 -9.51 2.96 -9.13
C THR A 466 -8.23 2.82 -8.28
N THR A 467 -7.39 1.83 -8.57
CA THR A 467 -6.08 1.66 -7.92
C THR A 467 -5.17 2.87 -8.16
N LEU A 468 -5.13 3.40 -9.37
CA LEU A 468 -4.35 4.61 -9.69
C LEU A 468 -4.79 5.81 -8.84
N PHE A 469 -6.09 6.01 -8.69
CA PHE A 469 -6.66 7.06 -7.85
C PHE A 469 -6.33 6.85 -6.37
N HIS A 470 -6.36 5.60 -5.92
CA HIS A 470 -5.95 5.21 -4.57
C HIS A 470 -4.50 5.62 -4.29
N GLU A 471 -3.56 5.14 -5.08
CA GLU A 471 -2.14 5.46 -4.89
C GLU A 471 -1.86 6.97 -5.02
N PHE A 472 -2.56 7.62 -5.94
CA PHE A 472 -2.46 9.07 -6.07
C PHE A 472 -3.02 9.81 -4.86
N GLY A 473 -4.02 9.28 -4.18
CA GLY A 473 -4.52 9.81 -2.90
C GLY A 473 -3.45 9.81 -1.80
N HIS A 474 -2.68 8.74 -1.68
CA HIS A 474 -1.49 8.71 -0.82
C HIS A 474 -0.44 9.75 -1.26
N GLY A 475 -0.20 9.84 -2.57
CA GLY A 475 0.70 10.84 -3.14
C GLY A 475 0.28 12.26 -2.77
N LEU A 476 -1.00 12.59 -2.89
CA LEU A 476 -1.53 13.90 -2.51
C LEU A 476 -1.33 14.19 -1.03
N HIS A 477 -1.56 13.20 -0.16
CA HIS A 477 -1.32 13.36 1.28
C HIS A 477 0.14 13.68 1.58
N HIS A 478 1.08 13.01 0.91
CA HIS A 478 2.51 13.28 1.06
C HIS A 478 2.93 14.62 0.45
N LEU A 479 2.42 14.96 -0.73
CA LEU A 479 2.88 16.10 -1.52
C LEU A 479 2.23 17.43 -1.18
N LEU A 480 0.95 17.44 -0.73
CA LEU A 480 0.20 18.66 -0.42
C LEU A 480 0.30 19.08 1.04
N THR A 481 1.12 18.43 1.83
CA THR A 481 1.37 18.85 3.22
C THR A 481 1.91 20.28 3.27
N ARG A 482 1.51 21.01 4.29
CA ARG A 482 2.05 22.34 4.62
C ARG A 482 2.86 22.32 5.92
N ILE A 483 3.15 21.13 6.42
CA ILE A 483 3.97 20.95 7.61
C ILE A 483 5.44 20.98 7.20
N ASP A 484 6.20 21.86 7.82
CA ASP A 484 7.62 22.09 7.54
C ASP A 484 8.56 21.28 8.47
N HIS A 485 8.01 20.30 9.19
CA HIS A 485 8.72 19.43 10.12
C HIS A 485 8.61 17.97 9.66
N ALA A 486 9.72 17.36 9.29
CA ALA A 486 9.77 16.04 8.67
C ALA A 486 9.00 14.96 9.43
N GLY A 487 9.08 14.95 10.75
CA GLY A 487 8.50 13.88 11.58
C GLY A 487 6.96 13.75 11.52
N VAL A 488 6.25 14.80 11.07
CA VAL A 488 4.78 14.80 10.91
C VAL A 488 4.35 15.41 9.59
N SER A 489 5.25 15.52 8.64
CA SER A 489 4.99 16.03 7.29
C SER A 489 4.45 14.93 6.38
N GLY A 490 3.44 15.24 5.58
CA GLY A 490 2.82 14.27 4.66
C GLY A 490 2.23 13.09 5.41
N ILE A 491 2.63 11.89 5.05
CA ILE A 491 2.17 10.65 5.72
C ILE A 491 2.93 10.33 7.00
N ASN A 492 4.05 11.02 7.27
CA ASN A 492 4.84 10.77 8.47
C ASN A 492 4.05 11.09 9.74
N GLY A 493 4.11 10.23 10.73
CA GLY A 493 3.43 10.39 12.01
C GLY A 493 1.91 10.20 11.96
N VAL A 494 1.31 9.91 10.81
CA VAL A 494 -0.11 9.59 10.67
C VAL A 494 -0.36 8.22 11.30
N ALA A 495 -1.42 8.10 12.11
CA ALA A 495 -1.85 6.82 12.63
C ALA A 495 -2.19 5.87 11.48
N TRP A 496 -1.63 4.64 11.53
CA TRP A 496 -1.67 3.73 10.39
C TRP A 496 -3.08 3.32 9.99
N ASP A 497 -4.01 3.25 10.92
CA ASP A 497 -5.43 2.98 10.66
C ASP A 497 -6.22 4.17 10.11
N ALA A 498 -5.56 5.31 9.92
CA ALA A 498 -6.10 6.47 9.18
C ALA A 498 -5.36 6.75 7.86
N VAL A 499 -4.24 6.06 7.60
CA VAL A 499 -3.38 6.37 6.44
C VAL A 499 -4.10 6.17 5.10
N GLU A 500 -5.08 5.27 5.07
CA GLU A 500 -5.90 4.99 3.88
C GLU A 500 -7.05 6.00 3.64
N LEU A 501 -7.27 6.94 4.54
CA LEU A 501 -8.34 7.94 4.35
C LEU A 501 -8.19 8.73 3.04
N PRO A 502 -7.04 9.35 2.72
CA PRO A 502 -6.90 10.11 1.48
C PRO A 502 -6.90 9.24 0.22
N SER A 503 -6.37 8.03 0.30
CA SER A 503 -6.31 7.10 -0.84
C SER A 503 -7.70 6.59 -1.23
N GLN A 504 -8.43 6.03 -0.29
CA GLN A 504 -9.79 5.53 -0.51
C GLN A 504 -10.77 6.66 -0.83
N PHE A 505 -10.55 7.85 -0.28
CA PHE A 505 -11.35 9.04 -0.60
C PHE A 505 -11.28 9.38 -2.09
N MET A 506 -10.11 9.34 -2.71
CA MET A 506 -9.95 9.64 -4.14
C MET A 506 -10.64 8.63 -5.05
N GLU A 507 -10.81 7.39 -4.64
CA GLU A 507 -11.50 6.34 -5.42
C GLU A 507 -12.94 6.72 -5.77
N ASN A 508 -13.60 7.53 -4.95
CA ASN A 508 -15.00 7.90 -5.16
C ASN A 508 -15.24 8.57 -6.52
N TRP A 509 -14.32 9.40 -7.00
CA TRP A 509 -14.45 10.08 -8.30
C TRP A 509 -14.45 9.14 -9.50
N CYS A 510 -13.92 7.91 -9.35
CA CYS A 510 -13.97 6.87 -10.37
C CYS A 510 -15.39 6.32 -10.61
N TRP A 511 -16.34 6.64 -9.73
CA TRP A 511 -17.72 6.21 -9.81
C TRP A 511 -18.73 7.36 -10.03
N GLU A 512 -18.24 8.59 -9.99
CA GLU A 512 -19.10 9.76 -10.24
C GLU A 512 -19.18 10.06 -11.74
N PRO A 513 -20.40 10.29 -12.28
CA PRO A 513 -20.57 10.59 -13.71
C PRO A 513 -19.71 11.75 -14.19
N GLU A 514 -19.60 12.83 -13.42
CA GLU A 514 -18.76 13.99 -13.74
C GLU A 514 -17.28 13.65 -13.72
N GLY A 515 -16.83 12.80 -12.81
CA GLY A 515 -15.45 12.28 -12.75
C GLY A 515 -15.16 11.38 -13.95
N LEU A 516 -16.04 10.43 -14.23
CA LEU A 516 -15.91 9.51 -15.37
C LEU A 516 -15.86 10.25 -16.72
N ALA A 517 -16.61 11.33 -16.88
CA ALA A 517 -16.54 12.17 -18.08
C ALA A 517 -15.14 12.77 -18.30
N LEU A 518 -14.38 13.04 -17.25
CA LEU A 518 -13.03 13.59 -17.34
C LEU A 518 -11.97 12.52 -17.64
N ILE A 519 -12.12 11.32 -17.06
CA ILE A 519 -11.10 10.25 -17.11
C ILE A 519 -11.30 9.24 -18.24
N SER A 520 -12.43 9.28 -18.95
CA SER A 520 -12.76 8.34 -20.02
C SER A 520 -12.80 8.99 -21.39
N GLY A 521 -12.51 8.19 -22.41
CA GLY A 521 -12.61 8.54 -23.84
C GLY A 521 -12.01 7.42 -24.67
N HIS A 522 -12.69 7.02 -25.75
CA HIS A 522 -12.25 5.92 -26.58
C HIS A 522 -10.86 6.16 -27.16
N TYR A 523 -9.97 5.18 -27.03
CA TYR A 523 -8.54 5.34 -27.34
C TYR A 523 -8.23 5.64 -28.81
N GLU A 524 -9.10 5.25 -29.76
CA GLU A 524 -8.95 5.52 -31.20
C GLU A 524 -9.70 6.78 -31.63
N THR A 525 -10.95 6.94 -31.20
CA THR A 525 -11.83 8.01 -31.68
C THR A 525 -11.88 9.24 -30.79
N GLY A 526 -11.48 9.10 -29.53
CA GLY A 526 -11.62 10.14 -28.51
C GLY A 526 -13.07 10.37 -28.03
N GLU A 527 -14.03 9.59 -28.53
CA GLU A 527 -15.44 9.71 -28.14
C GLU A 527 -15.62 9.43 -26.65
N ALA A 528 -16.50 10.19 -26.03
CA ALA A 528 -16.86 10.01 -24.62
C ALA A 528 -17.47 8.63 -24.38
N LEU A 529 -17.35 8.14 -23.16
CA LEU A 529 -18.06 6.93 -22.72
C LEU A 529 -19.56 7.10 -22.98
N PRO A 530 -20.20 6.23 -23.81
CA PRO A 530 -21.61 6.35 -24.12
C PRO A 530 -22.48 6.32 -22.86
N GLN A 531 -23.56 7.12 -22.83
CA GLN A 531 -24.41 7.23 -21.65
C GLN A 531 -25.03 5.89 -21.24
N ASP A 532 -25.41 5.06 -22.18
CA ASP A 532 -25.96 3.73 -21.87
C ASP A 532 -24.90 2.79 -21.26
N LEU A 533 -23.65 2.91 -21.67
CA LEU A 533 -22.55 2.13 -21.09
C LEU A 533 -22.17 2.65 -19.68
N LEU A 534 -22.19 3.97 -19.49
CA LEU A 534 -22.04 4.59 -18.18
C LEU A 534 -23.12 4.13 -17.21
N ASP A 535 -24.40 4.17 -17.62
CA ASP A 535 -25.53 3.75 -16.80
C ASP A 535 -25.42 2.27 -16.40
N LYS A 536 -25.01 1.41 -17.31
CA LYS A 536 -24.75 -0.03 -17.06
C LYS A 536 -23.59 -0.24 -16.09
N MET A 537 -22.52 0.51 -16.28
CA MET A 537 -21.35 0.46 -15.40
C MET A 537 -21.72 0.85 -13.97
N LEU A 538 -22.46 1.95 -13.78
CA LEU A 538 -22.90 2.41 -12.47
C LEU A 538 -23.90 1.44 -11.83
N ALA A 539 -24.80 0.83 -12.62
CA ALA A 539 -25.69 -0.21 -12.14
C ALA A 539 -24.94 -1.46 -11.63
N ALA A 540 -23.79 -1.77 -12.24
CA ALA A 540 -22.94 -2.87 -11.85
C ALA A 540 -21.98 -2.56 -10.66
N LYS A 541 -21.95 -1.34 -10.17
CA LYS A 541 -21.01 -0.87 -9.12
C LYS A 541 -20.95 -1.81 -7.92
N ASN A 542 -22.10 -2.21 -7.42
CA ASN A 542 -22.22 -3.05 -6.22
C ASN A 542 -22.44 -4.54 -6.54
N PHE A 543 -22.12 -4.96 -7.77
CA PHE A 543 -22.19 -6.37 -8.15
C PHE A 543 -21.23 -7.21 -7.32
N GLN A 544 -21.75 -8.20 -6.60
CA GLN A 544 -21.00 -9.07 -5.69
C GLN A 544 -20.24 -8.34 -4.56
N SER A 545 -20.66 -7.13 -4.21
CA SER A 545 -20.03 -6.33 -3.13
C SER A 545 -20.09 -7.03 -1.77
N GLY A 546 -21.11 -7.83 -1.51
CA GLY A 546 -21.21 -8.64 -0.29
C GLY A 546 -20.08 -9.67 -0.20
N MET A 547 -19.81 -10.40 -1.27
CA MET A 547 -18.70 -11.36 -1.34
C MET A 547 -17.34 -10.67 -1.20
N MET A 548 -17.15 -9.51 -1.82
CA MET A 548 -15.93 -8.72 -1.70
C MET A 548 -15.73 -8.21 -0.27
N MET A 549 -16.78 -7.74 0.37
CA MET A 549 -16.72 -7.25 1.76
C MET A 549 -16.29 -8.36 2.73
N VAL A 550 -16.94 -9.52 2.70
CA VAL A 550 -16.58 -10.62 3.62
C VAL A 550 -15.16 -11.16 3.36
N ARG A 551 -14.68 -11.08 2.12
CA ARG A 551 -13.28 -11.45 1.83
C ARG A 551 -12.28 -10.50 2.47
N GLN A 552 -12.51 -9.20 2.42
CA GLN A 552 -11.65 -8.21 3.09
C GLN A 552 -11.72 -8.35 4.61
N LEU A 553 -12.88 -8.71 5.14
CA LEU A 553 -13.05 -8.96 6.57
C LEU A 553 -12.38 -10.28 7.01
N GLU A 554 -12.36 -11.30 6.16
CA GLU A 554 -11.57 -12.52 6.37
C GLU A 554 -10.08 -12.15 6.57
N PHE A 555 -9.52 -11.31 5.71
CA PHE A 555 -8.12 -10.87 5.83
C PHE A 555 -7.87 -10.06 7.09
N SER A 556 -8.76 -9.12 7.39
CA SER A 556 -8.64 -8.24 8.56
C SER A 556 -8.74 -9.00 9.87
N LEU A 557 -9.71 -9.90 9.98
CA LEU A 557 -9.90 -10.75 11.16
C LEU A 557 -8.77 -11.76 11.31
N PHE A 558 -8.35 -12.38 10.20
CA PHE A 558 -7.22 -13.31 10.23
C PHE A 558 -5.95 -12.63 10.73
N ASP A 559 -5.58 -11.48 10.19
CA ASP A 559 -4.42 -10.73 10.64
C ASP A 559 -4.50 -10.39 12.12
N PHE A 560 -5.60 -9.81 12.54
CA PHE A 560 -5.73 -9.33 13.91
C PHE A 560 -5.79 -10.48 14.92
N GLU A 561 -6.57 -11.52 14.66
CA GLU A 561 -6.63 -12.70 15.53
C GLU A 561 -5.31 -13.46 15.58
N LEU A 562 -4.62 -13.59 14.44
CA LEU A 562 -3.31 -14.25 14.38
C LEU A 562 -2.32 -13.62 15.37
N HIS A 563 -2.32 -12.29 15.48
CA HIS A 563 -1.43 -11.55 16.39
C HIS A 563 -1.98 -11.41 17.82
N ALA A 564 -3.29 -11.45 17.99
CA ALA A 564 -3.92 -11.35 19.30
C ALA A 564 -3.91 -12.67 20.09
N SER A 565 -3.92 -13.81 19.38
CA SER A 565 -4.03 -15.14 20.01
C SER A 565 -2.80 -16.03 19.80
N HIS A 566 -1.70 -15.49 19.31
CA HIS A 566 -0.48 -16.28 19.11
C HIS A 566 -0.01 -16.93 20.41
N GLY A 567 0.34 -18.21 20.34
CA GLY A 567 0.72 -19.00 21.51
C GLY A 567 -0.42 -19.80 22.15
N ASP A 568 -1.65 -19.73 21.62
CA ASP A 568 -2.80 -20.53 22.08
C ASP A 568 -2.79 -21.99 21.58
N GLY A 569 -1.76 -22.39 20.82
CA GLY A 569 -1.56 -23.72 20.28
C GLY A 569 -2.13 -23.93 18.89
N ARG A 570 -2.84 -22.96 18.29
CA ARG A 570 -3.31 -23.04 16.90
C ARG A 570 -2.20 -22.71 15.92
N THR A 571 -2.18 -23.43 14.81
CA THR A 571 -1.34 -23.09 13.65
C THR A 571 -1.92 -21.89 12.89
N VAL A 572 -1.10 -21.26 12.04
CA VAL A 572 -1.53 -20.16 11.14
C VAL A 572 -2.78 -20.57 10.32
N LEU A 573 -2.78 -21.79 9.77
CA LEU A 573 -3.92 -22.29 9.00
C LEU A 573 -5.15 -22.54 9.88
N GLN A 574 -4.99 -23.00 11.11
CA GLN A 574 -6.13 -23.21 12.02
C GLN A 574 -6.78 -21.88 12.42
N VAL A 575 -5.99 -20.81 12.62
CA VAL A 575 -6.53 -19.46 12.83
C VAL A 575 -7.31 -19.01 11.61
N LEU A 576 -6.75 -19.17 10.41
CA LEU A 576 -7.41 -18.80 9.16
C LEU A 576 -8.72 -19.57 8.96
N GLU A 577 -8.72 -20.90 9.18
CA GLU A 577 -9.93 -21.72 9.04
C GLU A 577 -11.01 -21.29 10.05
N GLY A 578 -10.64 -20.98 11.29
CA GLY A 578 -11.59 -20.44 12.28
C GLY A 578 -12.25 -19.13 11.82
N VAL A 579 -11.47 -18.21 11.26
CA VAL A 579 -12.02 -16.98 10.68
C VAL A 579 -12.91 -17.26 9.48
N ARG A 580 -12.52 -18.18 8.61
CA ARG A 580 -13.35 -18.61 7.47
C ARG A 580 -14.67 -19.22 7.90
N ASP A 581 -14.70 -20.00 8.96
CA ASP A 581 -15.94 -20.54 9.56
C ASP A 581 -16.88 -19.43 9.98
N GLU A 582 -16.33 -18.35 10.52
CA GLU A 582 -17.11 -17.22 11.01
C GLU A 582 -17.65 -16.34 9.85
N VAL A 583 -16.83 -15.95 8.89
CA VAL A 583 -17.17 -14.89 7.93
C VAL A 583 -17.29 -15.35 6.48
N SER A 584 -16.58 -16.38 6.05
CA SER A 584 -16.52 -16.76 4.64
C SER A 584 -17.80 -17.47 4.18
N VAL A 585 -18.21 -17.20 2.94
CA VAL A 585 -19.32 -17.90 2.29
C VAL A 585 -18.85 -18.94 1.27
N MET A 586 -17.60 -18.82 0.80
CA MET A 586 -17.00 -19.74 -0.15
C MET A 586 -15.67 -20.26 0.39
N ARG A 587 -15.51 -21.58 0.44
CA ARG A 587 -14.29 -22.22 0.94
C ARG A 587 -13.31 -22.47 -0.19
N PRO A 588 -12.06 -22.04 -0.06
CA PRO A 588 -11.00 -22.44 -0.97
C PRO A 588 -10.61 -23.91 -0.74
N PRO A 589 -9.92 -24.54 -1.73
CA PRO A 589 -9.37 -25.88 -1.57
C PRO A 589 -8.40 -25.99 -0.40
N ALA A 590 -8.26 -27.19 0.17
CA ALA A 590 -7.40 -27.46 1.31
C ALA A 590 -5.89 -27.16 1.06
N TYR A 591 -5.47 -27.18 -0.21
CA TYR A 591 -4.10 -26.84 -0.59
C TYR A 591 -3.84 -25.33 -0.65
N ASN A 592 -4.86 -24.48 -0.53
CA ASN A 592 -4.68 -23.04 -0.54
C ASN A 592 -3.76 -22.60 0.61
N ARG A 593 -2.78 -21.79 0.28
CA ARG A 593 -1.78 -21.25 1.21
C ARG A 593 -1.71 -19.72 1.13
N PHE A 594 -2.88 -19.07 1.12
CA PHE A 594 -2.97 -17.62 1.11
C PHE A 594 -2.02 -16.92 2.09
N PRO A 595 -1.85 -17.35 3.34
CA PRO A 595 -0.95 -16.66 4.28
C PRO A 595 0.49 -16.55 3.78
N ASN A 596 0.97 -17.55 3.04
CA ASN A 596 2.36 -17.60 2.53
C ASN A 596 2.67 -16.49 1.51
N SER A 597 1.66 -15.86 0.93
CA SER A 597 1.77 -14.73 0.00
C SER A 597 1.23 -13.41 0.57
N PHE A 598 0.84 -13.40 1.85
CA PHE A 598 0.25 -12.21 2.47
C PHE A 598 1.33 -11.23 2.96
N ALA A 599 2.04 -10.63 2.00
CA ALA A 599 3.17 -9.73 2.28
C ALA A 599 2.77 -8.49 3.10
N HIS A 600 1.53 -8.02 3.02
CA HIS A 600 1.04 -6.87 3.81
C HIS A 600 1.34 -7.01 5.30
N ILE A 601 1.12 -8.20 5.87
CA ILE A 601 1.28 -8.43 7.30
C ILE A 601 2.63 -9.06 7.67
N PHE A 602 3.33 -9.72 6.75
CA PHE A 602 4.61 -10.38 7.05
C PHE A 602 5.85 -9.63 6.54
N ALA A 603 5.70 -8.77 5.54
CA ALA A 603 6.79 -8.00 4.95
C ALA A 603 6.46 -6.51 4.75
N GLY A 604 5.21 -6.12 4.96
CA GLY A 604 4.73 -4.74 4.92
C GLY A 604 4.41 -4.19 6.31
N GLY A 605 3.87 -3.00 6.38
CA GLY A 605 3.56 -2.29 7.62
C GLY A 605 2.21 -2.65 8.27
N TYR A 606 1.50 -3.70 7.79
CA TYR A 606 0.10 -3.97 8.17
C TYR A 606 -0.06 -5.09 9.22
N ALA A 607 0.99 -5.51 9.91
CA ALA A 607 0.88 -6.52 10.97
C ALA A 607 -0.03 -6.06 12.10
N ALA A 608 -1.06 -6.86 12.42
CA ALA A 608 -2.17 -6.48 13.30
C ALA A 608 -2.75 -5.10 12.96
N GLY A 609 -2.80 -4.79 11.67
CA GLY A 609 -3.16 -3.49 11.13
C GLY A 609 -3.92 -3.54 9.80
N TYR A 610 -4.19 -4.73 9.24
CA TYR A 610 -4.94 -4.85 7.98
C TYR A 610 -6.40 -4.35 8.11
N TYR A 611 -6.95 -4.35 9.31
CA TYR A 611 -8.25 -3.74 9.59
C TYR A 611 -8.32 -2.26 9.21
N SER A 612 -7.17 -1.59 9.10
CA SER A 612 -7.04 -0.17 8.74
C SER A 612 -7.77 0.16 7.43
N TYR A 613 -7.78 -0.76 6.47
CA TYR A 613 -8.51 -0.57 5.21
C TYR A 613 -10.00 -0.36 5.43
N LYS A 614 -10.65 -1.19 6.25
CA LYS A 614 -12.09 -1.03 6.55
C LYS A 614 -12.37 0.10 7.54
N TRP A 615 -11.47 0.32 8.47
CA TRP A 615 -11.55 1.43 9.42
C TRP A 615 -11.49 2.78 8.70
N ALA A 616 -10.49 2.97 7.86
CA ALA A 616 -10.33 4.20 7.08
C ALA A 616 -11.41 4.36 5.98
N GLU A 617 -11.98 3.27 5.47
CA GLU A 617 -13.08 3.30 4.50
C GLU A 617 -14.36 3.89 5.12
N VAL A 618 -14.60 3.68 6.42
CA VAL A 618 -15.67 4.39 7.15
C VAL A 618 -15.43 5.90 7.13
N LEU A 619 -14.18 6.32 7.43
CA LEU A 619 -13.80 7.73 7.40
C LEU A 619 -13.92 8.32 5.99
N SER A 620 -13.41 7.62 5.00
CA SER A 620 -13.44 8.04 3.60
C SER A 620 -14.86 8.19 3.06
N ALA A 621 -15.71 7.19 3.25
CA ALA A 621 -17.09 7.22 2.77
C ALA A 621 -17.88 8.36 3.42
N ASP A 622 -17.71 8.58 4.72
CA ASP A 622 -18.41 9.66 5.43
C ASP A 622 -17.84 11.05 5.07
N ALA A 623 -16.54 11.17 4.86
CA ALA A 623 -15.94 12.40 4.34
C ALA A 623 -16.49 12.73 2.94
N PHE A 624 -16.60 11.74 2.06
CA PHE A 624 -17.14 11.93 0.70
C PHE A 624 -18.62 12.29 0.73
N SER A 625 -19.40 11.83 1.72
CA SER A 625 -20.81 12.19 1.84
C SER A 625 -21.05 13.70 1.94
N ARG A 626 -20.09 14.49 2.43
CA ARG A 626 -20.15 15.94 2.38
C ARG A 626 -20.10 16.49 0.95
N PHE A 627 -19.31 15.86 0.08
CA PHE A 627 -19.28 16.22 -1.35
C PHE A 627 -20.57 15.80 -2.08
N GLU A 628 -21.19 14.69 -1.68
CA GLU A 628 -22.52 14.32 -2.18
C GLU A 628 -23.59 15.36 -1.79
N GLU A 629 -23.51 15.93 -0.59
CA GLU A 629 -24.40 16.97 -0.08
C GLU A 629 -24.16 18.35 -0.73
N GLU A 630 -22.90 18.74 -0.95
CA GLU A 630 -22.50 20.09 -1.36
C GLU A 630 -22.10 20.19 -2.83
N GLY A 631 -21.90 19.05 -3.51
CA GLY A 631 -21.45 18.93 -4.90
C GLY A 631 -20.07 18.32 -5.03
N VAL A 632 -19.94 17.28 -5.87
CA VAL A 632 -18.71 16.46 -6.01
C VAL A 632 -17.49 17.24 -6.53
N PHE A 633 -17.71 18.40 -7.12
CA PHE A 633 -16.66 19.35 -7.54
C PHE A 633 -16.75 20.72 -6.85
N ASN A 634 -17.38 20.76 -5.69
CA ASN A 634 -17.41 22.00 -4.90
C ASN A 634 -15.97 22.34 -4.44
N ALA A 635 -15.46 23.45 -4.96
CA ALA A 635 -14.09 23.89 -4.69
C ALA A 635 -13.88 24.34 -3.23
N GLU A 636 -14.91 24.80 -2.53
CA GLU A 636 -14.82 25.18 -1.12
C GLU A 636 -14.72 23.92 -0.25
N THR A 637 -15.52 22.89 -0.54
CA THR A 637 -15.45 21.59 0.14
C THR A 637 -14.11 20.89 -0.14
N GLY A 638 -13.64 20.95 -1.39
CA GLY A 638 -12.30 20.44 -1.75
C GLY A 638 -11.18 21.14 -0.98
N ARG A 639 -11.24 22.45 -0.88
CA ARG A 639 -10.28 23.24 -0.10
C ARG A 639 -10.36 22.89 1.39
N ALA A 640 -11.57 22.76 1.92
CA ALA A 640 -11.78 22.40 3.33
C ALA A 640 -11.16 21.02 3.65
N PHE A 641 -11.34 20.02 2.78
CA PHE A 641 -10.71 18.71 2.94
C PHE A 641 -9.18 18.80 2.86
N ARG A 642 -8.67 19.53 1.87
CA ARG A 642 -7.23 19.75 1.73
C ARG A 642 -6.63 20.39 2.98
N GLU A 643 -7.23 21.45 3.50
CA GLU A 643 -6.72 22.19 4.66
C GLU A 643 -6.87 21.44 5.98
N ALA A 644 -7.97 20.72 6.16
CA ALA A 644 -8.23 19.96 7.38
C ALA A 644 -7.44 18.65 7.45
N VAL A 645 -7.25 17.95 6.32
CA VAL A 645 -6.65 16.60 6.28
C VAL A 645 -5.29 16.61 5.58
N LEU A 646 -5.25 16.88 4.26
CA LEU A 646 -4.04 16.68 3.45
C LEU A 646 -2.89 17.59 3.89
N ALA A 647 -3.17 18.87 4.16
CA ALA A 647 -2.17 19.84 4.53
C ALA A 647 -1.61 19.63 5.94
N ARG A 648 -2.29 18.89 6.79
CA ARG A 648 -1.95 18.69 8.21
C ARG A 648 -1.01 17.52 8.47
N GLY A 649 -0.90 16.58 7.53
CA GLY A 649 -0.08 15.40 7.71
C GLY A 649 -0.39 14.67 9.03
N GLY A 650 0.65 14.25 9.74
CA GLY A 650 0.56 13.62 11.06
C GLY A 650 0.60 14.58 12.25
N SER A 651 0.43 15.90 12.03
CA SER A 651 0.59 16.90 13.08
C SER A 651 -0.50 16.92 14.15
N ARG A 652 -1.64 16.27 13.88
CA ARG A 652 -2.78 16.16 14.81
C ARG A 652 -3.41 14.77 14.68
N ALA A 653 -4.12 14.34 15.72
CA ALA A 653 -4.82 13.07 15.70
C ALA A 653 -5.86 13.02 14.55
N PRO A 654 -5.95 11.90 13.81
CA PRO A 654 -6.85 11.80 12.64
C PRO A 654 -8.32 12.07 12.94
N MET A 655 -8.82 11.67 14.11
CA MET A 655 -10.19 11.97 14.52
C MET A 655 -10.46 13.46 14.64
N VAL A 656 -9.48 14.22 15.14
CA VAL A 656 -9.57 15.69 15.23
C VAL A 656 -9.65 16.30 13.83
N LEU A 657 -8.79 15.83 12.90
CA LEU A 657 -8.79 16.31 11.51
C LEU A 657 -10.11 15.97 10.80
N PHE A 658 -10.66 14.78 11.05
CA PHE A 658 -11.94 14.37 10.50
C PHE A 658 -13.08 15.25 11.01
N VAL A 659 -13.14 15.50 12.32
CA VAL A 659 -14.17 16.39 12.94
C VAL A 659 -14.01 17.83 12.47
N ASP A 660 -12.79 18.33 12.32
CA ASP A 660 -12.54 19.67 11.76
C ASP A 660 -13.09 19.80 10.33
N PHE A 661 -13.03 18.74 9.53
CA PHE A 661 -13.60 18.71 8.19
C PHE A 661 -15.12 18.46 8.19
N ARG A 662 -15.60 17.44 8.89
CA ARG A 662 -16.97 16.94 8.79
C ARG A 662 -17.94 17.62 9.78
N GLY A 663 -17.41 18.19 10.86
CA GLY A 663 -18.19 18.82 11.95
C GLY A 663 -18.80 17.84 12.96
N ARG A 664 -18.51 16.55 12.84
CA ARG A 664 -18.97 15.47 13.71
C ARG A 664 -18.07 14.25 13.61
N GLU A 665 -18.24 13.29 14.50
CA GLU A 665 -17.60 11.98 14.41
C GLU A 665 -18.12 11.17 13.20
N PRO A 666 -17.34 10.21 12.68
CA PRO A 666 -17.71 9.39 11.52
C PRO A 666 -18.87 8.44 11.83
N SER A 667 -19.68 8.15 10.79
CA SER A 667 -20.73 7.12 10.80
C SER A 667 -20.44 6.04 9.76
N ILE A 668 -20.80 4.79 10.09
CA ILE A 668 -20.71 3.65 9.17
C ILE A 668 -21.75 3.70 8.03
N ASP A 669 -22.78 4.53 8.16
CA ASP A 669 -23.93 4.53 7.26
C ASP A 669 -23.54 4.84 5.81
N ALA A 670 -22.59 5.77 5.60
CA ALA A 670 -22.10 6.10 4.27
C ALA A 670 -21.39 4.90 3.62
N LEU A 671 -20.56 4.17 4.36
CA LEU A 671 -19.90 2.96 3.87
C LEU A 671 -20.92 1.90 3.44
N LEU A 672 -21.91 1.61 4.27
CA LEU A 672 -22.93 0.60 3.97
C LEU A 672 -23.75 1.01 2.72
N ARG A 673 -24.09 2.29 2.59
CA ARG A 673 -24.80 2.82 1.41
C ARG A 673 -23.93 2.69 0.15
N HIS A 674 -22.68 3.13 0.20
CA HIS A 674 -21.77 3.08 -0.96
C HIS A 674 -21.48 1.64 -1.41
N SER A 675 -21.45 0.71 -0.48
CA SER A 675 -21.21 -0.71 -0.74
C SER A 675 -22.49 -1.50 -1.11
N GLY A 676 -23.65 -0.85 -1.16
CA GLY A 676 -24.92 -1.54 -1.43
C GLY A 676 -25.34 -2.53 -0.34
N LEU A 677 -24.85 -2.35 0.88
CA LEU A 677 -25.08 -3.21 2.05
C LEU A 677 -26.05 -2.57 3.08
N ALA A 678 -26.62 -1.43 2.76
CA ALA A 678 -27.71 -0.85 3.54
C ALA A 678 -28.98 -1.70 3.31
N GLU A 679 -29.69 -2.08 4.39
CA GLU A 679 -31.02 -2.63 4.25
C GLU A 679 -31.91 -1.58 3.58
N GLU A 680 -32.61 -1.97 2.50
CA GLU A 680 -33.65 -1.12 1.96
C GLU A 680 -34.64 -0.87 3.11
N SER A 681 -34.67 0.38 3.61
CA SER A 681 -35.72 0.78 4.52
C SER A 681 -37.05 0.47 3.82
N ALA A 682 -37.82 -0.47 4.36
CA ALA A 682 -39.15 -0.80 3.86
C ALA A 682 -39.93 0.51 3.77
N ALA A 683 -40.08 1.02 2.52
CA ALA A 683 -40.87 2.20 2.22
C ALA A 683 -42.33 1.90 2.37
#